data_07236deee5270f446769c2a8b3524c67
#
_entry.id   07236deee5270f446769c2a8b3524c67
#
_cell.length_a   1.000
_cell.length_b   1.000
_cell.length_c   1.000
_cell.angle_alpha   90.00
_cell.angle_beta   90.00
_cell.angle_gamma   90.00
#
_symmetry.space_group_name_H-M   'P 1'
#
loop_
_entity.id
_entity.type
_entity.pdbx_description
1 polymer ?
#
loop_
_entity_poly.entity_id
_entity_poly.type
_entity_poly.pdbx_seq_one_letter_code
_entity_poly.pdbx_strand_id
1 'polypeptide(L)'
;MNSWPWQGLSWPLAAATVAVGLLALTPGLARAQPPDGSTKRMSPVKSPARFHIEEATIEDMQRAIEDGRTTCKGLVQAYVDRAKAYNGMCTRLVTRDGADVPPAGGTVRAGSPIALPTSTVAVSSLLPNFDQYTGLPIEYGRLEATASDPSVSQQYGMVVGIPNARQVNALSTLNLRGERSVSCKAECDTAPSKGPLPKSCPQACEEFRKQPDALERAAQLDAQYGRKPDLKKLPMYCVAFSFKDVYDATDMRSTGGGDVAYAMDAPPKDSTVVAELRAKGAIIYAKANLSEYNGGSGNPGGAAKVATHEFGSGARSSWAGTSCNPYDTARETGGSSSGSAASVAANLVACSVCEETGGSCRQPAWRNDVVALVTTKGLITSGGAIGADPYLDRAGLQCRTVKDTALVLDALKDPQRGYFDPRDVYTALPRPMAAKLPYAGFAAGTAKNGGKPLAGMRIGIVREYMVKHSANDAAMSDLVNEEIKKVLRDRLGAELVESVDPMYPDDPDIPNMTYTFQQALAEILPVLMPEYLQKKNKDGSLKFAVPGFDVTTRDYMVKVAEGRAPLSDKLNLRAINDETSTYAFGFNFDQYLMRRGDAKVKDWASLNANAKYYTESRTVAMKNWQDKTDLVSPGNSQDMKMRDVMRMVVLKVLEQNHLDLLVNPTTTIPPAKIGYASQPSVNSRPAGRFPTSANLGIPEITVPAGFNKIVYEPAFALNAAKDNYTAVANETDKSVVDLPLPVGISFWAGPGDEPVLFKVASAYEGATKHRAPPTAFGPVPGEP
;
A
#
# COMPACT_ATOMS: atom_id res chain seq x y z
N MET A 1 18.29 -50.88 -19.20
CA MET A 1 19.01 -52.09 -18.74
C MET A 1 19.75 -51.72 -17.49
N ASN A 2 19.45 -52.43 -16.40
CA ASN A 2 20.12 -52.55 -15.08
C ASN A 2 20.03 -51.30 -14.17
N SER A 3 19.11 -51.15 -13.24
CA SER A 3 18.69 -51.84 -12.00
C SER A 3 19.81 -52.14 -10.98
N TRP A 4 19.57 -51.59 -9.75
CA TRP A 4 19.78 -52.20 -8.43
C TRP A 4 20.66 -51.44 -7.44
N PRO A 5 20.49 -51.72 -6.08
CA PRO A 5 19.32 -51.47 -5.21
C PRO A 5 19.69 -50.80 -3.86
N TRP A 6 18.65 -50.58 -3.09
CA TRP A 6 18.64 -50.18 -1.68
C TRP A 6 19.22 -51.23 -0.71
N GLN A 7 19.94 -50.75 0.32
CA GLN A 7 19.92 -51.43 1.63
C GLN A 7 20.02 -50.40 2.76
N GLY A 8 19.10 -50.49 3.70
CA GLY A 8 18.99 -49.68 4.90
C GLY A 8 19.90 -50.20 6.05
N LEU A 9 20.16 -49.28 6.97
CA LEU A 9 20.71 -49.60 8.27
C LEU A 9 20.02 -48.75 9.32
N SER A 10 19.24 -49.46 10.13
CA SER A 10 18.65 -49.02 11.41
C SER A 10 19.69 -49.11 12.51
N TRP A 11 19.70 -48.11 13.39
CA TRP A 11 20.41 -48.21 14.68
C TRP A 11 19.47 -47.75 15.81
N PRO A 12 19.51 -48.43 16.99
CA PRO A 12 18.51 -48.24 18.03
C PRO A 12 18.89 -47.23 19.09
N LEU A 13 17.84 -46.68 19.70
CA LEU A 13 17.89 -45.87 20.93
C LEU A 13 18.42 -46.68 22.10
N ALA A 14 19.33 -46.09 22.88
CA ALA A 14 19.64 -46.51 24.25
C ALA A 14 19.30 -45.37 25.22
N ALA A 15 18.31 -45.64 26.09
CA ALA A 15 17.99 -44.82 27.22
C ALA A 15 18.93 -45.14 28.37
N ALA A 16 19.53 -44.13 28.99
CA ALA A 16 20.26 -44.27 30.26
C ALA A 16 19.52 -43.51 31.35
N THR A 17 18.94 -44.30 32.26
CA THR A 17 18.35 -43.85 33.52
C THR A 17 19.44 -43.76 34.58
N VAL A 18 19.61 -42.60 35.21
CA VAL A 18 20.43 -42.47 36.41
C VAL A 18 19.50 -42.20 37.61
N ALA A 19 19.47 -43.19 38.49
CA ALA A 19 18.84 -43.08 39.79
C ALA A 19 19.86 -42.57 40.82
N VAL A 20 19.50 -41.53 41.58
CA VAL A 20 20.25 -41.14 42.79
C VAL A 20 19.31 -41.32 43.99
N GLY A 21 19.80 -42.12 44.91
CA GLY A 21 19.09 -42.57 46.12
C GLY A 21 18.97 -41.53 47.21
N LEU A 22 17.87 -41.64 47.93
CA LEU A 22 17.61 -40.98 49.21
C LEU A 22 18.33 -41.66 50.35
N LEU A 23 18.87 -40.87 51.24
CA LEU A 23 19.16 -41.29 52.60
C LEU A 23 18.35 -40.42 53.58
N ALA A 24 17.49 -41.11 54.34
CA ALA A 24 16.66 -40.55 55.39
C ALA A 24 17.40 -40.50 56.71
N LEU A 25 17.23 -39.43 57.44
CA LEU A 25 17.45 -39.39 58.90
C LEU A 25 16.35 -38.55 59.55
N THR A 26 15.50 -39.21 60.34
CA THR A 26 14.62 -38.59 61.33
C THR A 26 15.33 -38.56 62.69
N PRO A 27 15.00 -37.58 63.55
CA PRO A 27 14.18 -37.91 64.70
C PRO A 27 13.12 -36.85 65.07
N GLY A 28 12.07 -37.35 65.65
CA GLY A 28 10.87 -36.72 66.08
C GLY A 28 10.94 -35.74 67.24
N LEU A 29 9.86 -35.03 67.39
CA LEU A 29 9.03 -34.93 68.62
C LEU A 29 8.05 -33.73 68.55
N ALA A 30 6.91 -34.02 69.13
CA ALA A 30 5.93 -33.11 69.75
C ALA A 30 4.85 -32.44 68.86
N ARG A 31 3.65 -33.02 69.07
CA ARG A 31 2.35 -32.45 68.77
C ARG A 31 2.08 -31.17 69.51
N ALA A 32 1.66 -30.11 68.79
CA ALA A 32 0.79 -29.06 69.29
C ALA A 32 -0.23 -28.75 68.22
N GLN A 33 -1.49 -28.80 68.51
CA GLN A 33 -2.60 -28.36 67.63
C GLN A 33 -2.64 -26.85 67.59
N PRO A 34 -2.81 -26.23 66.43
CA PRO A 34 -3.19 -24.82 66.32
C PRO A 34 -4.67 -24.63 66.14
N PRO A 35 -5.18 -23.44 66.48
CA PRO A 35 -6.59 -23.11 66.41
C PRO A 35 -7.07 -22.86 65.01
N ASP A 36 -8.33 -23.11 64.82
CA ASP A 36 -9.15 -22.88 63.65
C ASP A 36 -9.04 -21.41 63.18
N GLY A 37 -8.51 -21.22 61.98
CA GLY A 37 -8.42 -19.94 61.32
C GLY A 37 -8.55 -20.12 59.81
N SER A 38 -9.75 -19.86 59.28
CA SER A 38 -10.09 -19.92 57.86
C SER A 38 -9.21 -18.95 57.06
N THR A 39 -8.10 -19.41 56.56
CA THR A 39 -7.35 -18.70 55.51
C THR A 39 -8.00 -18.98 54.17
N LYS A 40 -8.73 -18.00 53.66
CA LYS A 40 -9.07 -17.92 52.23
C LYS A 40 -7.79 -18.14 51.42
N ARG A 41 -7.70 -19.27 50.74
CA ARG A 41 -6.68 -19.47 49.67
C ARG A 41 -6.86 -18.34 48.67
N MET A 42 -5.96 -17.40 48.66
CA MET A 42 -5.80 -16.48 47.52
C MET A 42 -5.46 -17.36 46.32
N SER A 43 -6.36 -17.37 45.34
CA SER A 43 -6.07 -17.92 44.02
C SER A 43 -4.77 -17.29 43.49
N PRO A 44 -3.88 -18.07 42.89
CA PRO A 44 -2.67 -17.49 42.31
C PRO A 44 -3.10 -16.41 41.35
N VAL A 45 -2.67 -15.17 41.59
CA VAL A 45 -2.80 -14.06 40.64
C VAL A 45 -2.12 -14.57 39.39
N LYS A 46 -2.90 -14.87 38.34
CA LYS A 46 -2.34 -15.18 37.02
C LYS A 46 -1.49 -13.97 36.67
N SER A 47 -0.18 -14.14 36.52
CA SER A 47 0.70 -13.12 35.95
C SER A 47 0.02 -12.63 34.67
N PRO A 48 -0.15 -11.32 34.50
CA PRO A 48 -0.76 -10.81 33.27
C PRO A 48 0.04 -11.36 32.09
N ALA A 49 -0.67 -11.85 31.07
CA ALA A 49 -0.05 -12.36 29.87
C ALA A 49 0.93 -11.29 29.34
N ARG A 50 2.14 -11.72 28.98
CA ARG A 50 3.14 -10.82 28.43
C ARG A 50 2.56 -10.08 27.22
N PHE A 51 2.70 -8.78 27.16
CA PHE A 51 2.33 -8.00 26.00
C PHE A 51 3.35 -8.24 24.87
N HIS A 52 2.87 -8.34 23.64
CA HIS A 52 3.68 -8.42 22.45
C HIS A 52 3.25 -7.30 21.50
N ILE A 53 4.22 -6.58 20.96
CA ILE A 53 3.96 -5.49 20.01
C ILE A 53 3.58 -6.04 18.62
N GLU A 54 4.05 -7.24 18.28
CA GLU A 54 3.69 -7.93 17.05
C GLU A 54 2.19 -8.18 17.03
N GLU A 55 1.52 -7.77 15.94
CA GLU A 55 0.07 -7.84 15.72
C GLU A 55 -0.79 -7.13 16.80
N ALA A 56 -0.18 -6.32 17.67
CA ALA A 56 -0.93 -5.58 18.68
C ALA A 56 -1.87 -4.56 18.03
N THR A 57 -3.13 -4.57 18.46
CA THR A 57 -4.12 -3.55 18.10
C THR A 57 -3.89 -2.26 18.86
N ILE A 58 -4.52 -1.16 18.41
CA ILE A 58 -4.50 0.13 19.14
C ILE A 58 -4.99 -0.08 20.58
N GLU A 59 -6.07 -0.83 20.78
CA GLU A 59 -6.62 -1.13 22.10
C GLU A 59 -5.66 -1.96 22.97
N ASP A 60 -4.94 -2.92 22.38
CA ASP A 60 -3.96 -3.73 23.11
C ASP A 60 -2.77 -2.92 23.60
N MET A 61 -2.26 -2.01 22.75
CA MET A 61 -1.17 -1.09 23.11
C MET A 61 -1.59 -0.13 24.24
N GLN A 62 -2.76 0.49 24.13
CA GLN A 62 -3.28 1.40 25.14
C GLN A 62 -3.53 0.68 26.46
N ARG A 63 -4.10 -0.52 26.43
CA ARG A 63 -4.30 -1.36 27.60
C ARG A 63 -2.97 -1.79 28.23
N ALA A 64 -1.95 -2.10 27.41
CA ALA A 64 -0.63 -2.46 27.93
C ALA A 64 0.04 -1.28 28.69
N ILE A 65 -0.18 -0.05 28.25
CA ILE A 65 0.27 1.14 28.97
C ILE A 65 -0.52 1.31 30.28
N GLU A 66 -1.84 1.21 30.22
CA GLU A 66 -2.73 1.34 31.39
C GLU A 66 -2.38 0.32 32.49
N ASP A 67 -2.14 -0.92 32.10
CA ASP A 67 -1.73 -2.02 32.98
C ASP A 67 -0.27 -1.87 33.44
N GLY A 68 0.51 -0.97 32.86
CA GLY A 68 1.93 -0.76 33.17
C GLY A 68 2.86 -1.85 32.66
N ARG A 69 2.42 -2.60 31.65
CA ARG A 69 3.25 -3.62 30.98
C ARG A 69 4.29 -2.95 30.04
N THR A 70 4.00 -1.75 29.60
CA THR A 70 4.91 -0.91 28.81
C THR A 70 4.63 0.58 29.08
N THR A 71 5.37 1.47 28.40
CA THR A 71 5.17 2.91 28.38
C THR A 71 5.07 3.39 26.94
N CYS A 72 4.64 4.64 26.72
CA CYS A 72 4.66 5.25 25.40
C CYS A 72 6.05 5.19 24.76
N LYS A 73 7.07 5.61 25.52
CA LYS A 73 8.47 5.54 25.09
C LYS A 73 8.90 4.10 24.80
N GLY A 74 8.48 3.14 25.63
CA GLY A 74 8.78 1.72 25.44
C GLY A 74 8.20 1.17 24.11
N LEU A 75 6.98 1.53 23.77
CA LEU A 75 6.36 1.15 22.47
C LEU A 75 7.14 1.74 21.29
N VAL A 76 7.46 3.04 21.34
CA VAL A 76 8.17 3.70 20.24
C VAL A 76 9.58 3.13 20.12
N GLN A 77 10.28 2.84 21.24
CA GLN A 77 11.58 2.19 21.21
C GLN A 77 11.52 0.81 20.56
N ALA A 78 10.49 0.01 20.86
CA ALA A 78 10.32 -1.29 20.23
C ALA A 78 10.13 -1.16 18.69
N TYR A 79 9.37 -0.18 18.21
CA TYR A 79 9.27 0.10 16.77
C TYR A 79 10.61 0.56 16.18
N VAL A 80 11.41 1.35 16.90
CA VAL A 80 12.79 1.72 16.47
C VAL A 80 13.66 0.48 16.33
N ASP A 81 13.61 -0.43 17.29
CA ASP A 81 14.44 -1.64 17.30
C ASP A 81 14.00 -2.59 16.18
N ARG A 82 12.69 -2.72 15.92
CA ARG A 82 12.17 -3.45 14.76
C ARG A 82 12.60 -2.81 13.43
N ALA A 83 12.56 -1.48 13.32
CA ALA A 83 13.02 -0.80 12.11
C ALA A 83 14.53 -1.03 11.88
N LYS A 84 15.35 -1.04 12.92
CA LYS A 84 16.78 -1.40 12.82
C LYS A 84 16.99 -2.83 12.36
N ALA A 85 16.15 -3.76 12.83
CA ALA A 85 16.25 -5.18 12.48
C ALA A 85 15.77 -5.49 11.05
N TYR A 86 14.70 -4.80 10.56
CA TYR A 86 13.94 -5.26 9.41
C TYR A 86 13.77 -4.23 8.29
N ASN A 87 14.15 -2.97 8.51
CA ASN A 87 13.92 -1.92 7.50
C ASN A 87 15.15 -1.61 6.62
N GLY A 88 16.08 -2.52 6.52
CA GLY A 88 17.22 -2.40 5.63
C GLY A 88 16.87 -2.67 4.16
N MET A 89 17.87 -2.58 3.30
CA MET A 89 17.73 -2.83 1.87
C MET A 89 17.44 -4.31 1.58
N CYS A 90 16.51 -4.54 0.67
CA CYS A 90 16.06 -5.87 0.24
C CYS A 90 16.47 -6.22 -1.19
N THR A 91 17.33 -5.42 -1.82
CA THR A 91 17.90 -5.62 -3.14
C THR A 91 19.42 -5.65 -3.05
N ARG A 92 20.07 -6.42 -3.94
CA ARG A 92 21.55 -6.50 -4.00
C ARG A 92 22.07 -6.52 -5.42
N LEU A 93 23.34 -6.20 -5.57
CA LEU A 93 24.10 -6.44 -6.77
C LEU A 93 24.82 -7.78 -6.64
N VAL A 94 24.88 -8.55 -7.72
CA VAL A 94 25.68 -9.77 -7.83
C VAL A 94 26.59 -9.67 -9.06
N THR A 95 27.67 -10.43 -9.06
CA THR A 95 28.52 -10.60 -10.24
C THR A 95 27.82 -11.46 -11.30
N ARG A 96 28.36 -11.52 -12.52
CA ARG A 96 27.80 -12.31 -13.63
C ARG A 96 27.58 -13.79 -13.30
N ASP A 97 28.44 -14.35 -12.46
CA ASP A 97 28.36 -15.73 -11.98
C ASP A 97 27.50 -15.90 -10.73
N GLY A 98 26.81 -14.83 -10.30
CA GLY A 98 25.89 -14.85 -9.17
C GLY A 98 26.54 -14.68 -7.80
N ALA A 99 27.84 -14.40 -7.73
CA ALA A 99 28.51 -14.13 -6.47
C ALA A 99 28.10 -12.75 -5.92
N ASP A 100 27.91 -12.63 -4.60
CA ASP A 100 27.54 -11.39 -3.95
C ASP A 100 28.64 -10.33 -4.11
N VAL A 101 28.25 -9.13 -4.54
CA VAL A 101 29.08 -7.96 -4.40
C VAL A 101 28.91 -7.47 -2.95
N PRO A 102 29.94 -7.51 -2.11
CA PRO A 102 29.83 -7.10 -0.72
C PRO A 102 29.30 -5.67 -0.66
N PRO A 103 28.33 -5.37 0.22
CA PRO A 103 27.91 -3.99 0.43
C PRO A 103 29.11 -3.17 0.90
N ALA A 104 29.27 -1.97 0.37
CA ALA A 104 30.17 -1.00 0.95
C ALA A 104 29.79 -0.79 2.43
N GLY A 105 30.79 -0.79 3.32
CA GLY A 105 30.51 -0.67 4.75
C GLY A 105 29.69 0.58 5.07
N GLY A 106 28.51 0.38 5.66
CA GLY A 106 27.57 1.42 6.03
C GLY A 106 26.21 1.26 5.36
N THR A 107 25.18 1.83 5.94
CA THR A 107 23.83 1.85 5.36
C THR A 107 23.77 2.92 4.29
N VAL A 108 23.80 2.51 3.03
CA VAL A 108 23.58 3.39 1.89
C VAL A 108 22.08 3.48 1.64
N ARG A 109 21.47 4.60 1.95
CA ARG A 109 20.14 4.92 1.44
C ARG A 109 20.30 5.64 0.10
N ALA A 110 19.59 5.19 -0.93
CA ALA A 110 19.51 5.92 -2.17
C ALA A 110 19.07 7.37 -1.87
N GLY A 111 19.72 8.36 -2.50
CA GLY A 111 19.43 9.77 -2.29
C GLY A 111 19.99 10.39 -1.00
N SER A 112 20.55 9.62 -0.11
CA SER A 112 21.37 10.20 0.95
C SER A 112 22.61 10.80 0.30
N PRO A 113 23.00 12.06 0.59
CA PRO A 113 24.30 12.57 0.19
C PRO A 113 25.36 11.82 0.95
N ILE A 114 25.77 10.68 0.39
CA ILE A 114 26.80 9.87 0.97
C ILE A 114 28.13 10.42 0.47
N ALA A 115 28.92 10.91 1.38
CA ALA A 115 30.34 10.76 1.24
C ALA A 115 30.60 9.26 1.33
N LEU A 116 30.50 8.57 0.20
CA LEU A 116 31.07 7.22 0.13
C LEU A 116 32.51 7.37 0.55
N PRO A 117 32.98 6.62 1.58
CA PRO A 117 34.40 6.42 1.68
C PRO A 117 34.76 5.76 0.34
N THR A 118 35.36 6.54 -0.54
CA THR A 118 35.91 6.06 -1.80
C THR A 118 37.15 5.23 -1.48
N SER A 119 36.93 4.04 -0.96
CA SER A 119 37.91 3.00 -1.18
C SER A 119 37.67 2.54 -2.62
N THR A 120 38.49 3.00 -3.53
CA THR A 120 38.58 2.44 -4.87
C THR A 120 38.95 0.97 -4.71
N VAL A 121 37.97 0.10 -4.83
CA VAL A 121 38.23 -1.32 -4.97
C VAL A 121 38.62 -1.52 -6.43
N ALA A 122 39.77 -2.15 -6.68
CA ALA A 122 40.18 -2.48 -8.03
C ALA A 122 39.06 -3.31 -8.69
N VAL A 123 38.56 -2.88 -9.86
CA VAL A 123 37.47 -3.57 -10.57
C VAL A 123 37.84 -5.03 -10.84
N SER A 124 39.13 -5.33 -11.03
CA SER A 124 39.67 -6.69 -11.16
C SER A 124 39.43 -7.56 -9.91
N SER A 125 39.26 -7.01 -8.73
CA SER A 125 38.92 -7.78 -7.52
C SER A 125 37.41 -8.05 -7.38
N LEU A 126 36.57 -7.32 -8.13
CA LEU A 126 35.11 -7.47 -8.13
C LEU A 126 34.60 -8.27 -9.34
N LEU A 127 35.34 -8.24 -10.42
CA LEU A 127 35.02 -8.95 -11.67
C LEU A 127 36.16 -9.93 -11.96
N PRO A 128 36.04 -11.23 -11.65
CA PRO A 128 37.11 -12.24 -11.81
C PRO A 128 37.68 -12.35 -13.23
N ASN A 129 36.96 -11.88 -14.26
CA ASN A 129 37.36 -11.91 -15.65
C ASN A 129 37.50 -10.50 -16.25
N PHE A 130 37.93 -9.54 -15.44
CA PHE A 130 38.05 -8.13 -15.88
C PHE A 130 38.98 -7.98 -17.10
N ASP A 131 40.01 -8.85 -17.23
CA ASP A 131 40.92 -8.84 -18.37
C ASP A 131 40.23 -9.09 -19.70
N GLN A 132 39.05 -9.70 -19.71
CA GLN A 132 38.23 -9.86 -20.93
C GLN A 132 37.64 -8.55 -21.44
N TYR A 133 37.66 -7.52 -20.63
CA TYR A 133 37.10 -6.20 -20.94
C TYR A 133 38.21 -5.15 -21.15
N THR A 134 39.49 -5.54 -20.99
CA THR A 134 40.62 -4.66 -21.27
C THR A 134 40.75 -4.44 -22.77
N GLY A 135 40.58 -3.20 -23.22
CA GLY A 135 40.64 -2.81 -24.63
C GLY A 135 39.32 -2.38 -25.28
N LEU A 136 38.20 -2.54 -24.58
CA LEU A 136 36.98 -1.86 -24.93
C LEU A 136 37.00 -0.47 -24.29
N PRO A 137 36.65 0.61 -25.02
CA PRO A 137 36.40 1.89 -24.36
C PRO A 137 35.25 1.66 -23.38
N ILE A 138 35.57 1.60 -22.09
CA ILE A 138 34.56 1.69 -21.05
C ILE A 138 34.20 3.18 -21.03
N GLU A 139 33.29 3.57 -21.87
CA GLU A 139 32.58 4.80 -21.63
C GLU A 139 31.80 4.54 -20.34
N TYR A 140 32.13 5.31 -19.31
CA TYR A 140 31.29 5.46 -18.13
C TYR A 140 30.03 6.23 -18.51
N GLY A 141 29.34 5.74 -19.53
CA GLY A 141 27.98 6.08 -19.87
C GLY A 141 27.09 5.32 -18.90
N ARG A 142 26.08 5.95 -18.38
CA ARG A 142 24.95 5.28 -17.77
C ARG A 142 24.60 4.08 -18.63
N LEU A 143 24.44 2.93 -18.02
CA LEU A 143 23.86 1.77 -18.69
C LEU A 143 22.45 2.19 -19.13
N GLU A 144 22.35 2.71 -20.37
CA GLU A 144 21.05 2.75 -21.01
C GLU A 144 20.59 1.32 -21.10
N ALA A 145 19.41 1.04 -20.57
CA ALA A 145 18.79 -0.25 -20.71
C ALA A 145 18.53 -0.49 -22.21
N THR A 146 19.51 -1.04 -22.91
CA THR A 146 19.23 -1.73 -24.17
C THR A 146 18.21 -2.82 -23.82
N ALA A 147 17.25 -3.06 -24.71
CA ALA A 147 16.27 -4.11 -24.59
C ALA A 147 16.96 -5.42 -24.24
N SER A 148 17.09 -5.71 -22.96
CA SER A 148 17.74 -6.90 -22.47
C SER A 148 16.65 -7.90 -22.10
N ASP A 149 16.85 -9.13 -22.51
CA ASP A 149 16.07 -10.25 -22.03
C ASP A 149 16.09 -10.23 -20.49
N PRO A 150 14.95 -10.10 -19.79
CA PRO A 150 14.92 -10.09 -18.34
C PRO A 150 15.46 -11.36 -17.71
N SER A 151 15.42 -12.51 -18.41
CA SER A 151 16.09 -13.74 -18.00
C SER A 151 17.60 -13.60 -18.08
N VAL A 152 18.12 -12.71 -18.91
CA VAL A 152 19.54 -12.43 -19.11
C VAL A 152 20.02 -11.35 -18.13
N SER A 153 19.16 -10.53 -17.59
CA SER A 153 19.54 -9.52 -16.57
C SER A 153 20.18 -10.18 -15.35
N GLN A 154 19.74 -11.39 -15.00
CA GLN A 154 20.42 -12.21 -14.00
C GLN A 154 21.83 -12.63 -14.40
N GLN A 155 22.13 -12.74 -15.70
CA GLN A 155 23.46 -13.08 -16.20
C GLN A 155 24.43 -11.88 -16.12
N TYR A 156 23.93 -10.66 -16.10
CA TYR A 156 24.72 -9.42 -15.97
C TYR A 156 24.82 -8.88 -14.56
N GLY A 157 24.40 -9.67 -13.58
CA GLY A 157 24.72 -9.41 -12.18
C GLY A 157 23.79 -8.46 -11.44
N MET A 158 22.56 -8.28 -11.94
CA MET A 158 21.57 -7.52 -11.18
C MET A 158 20.43 -8.43 -10.74
N VAL A 159 20.46 -8.91 -9.51
CA VAL A 159 19.30 -9.50 -8.85
C VAL A 159 18.52 -8.37 -8.19
N VAL A 160 17.30 -8.19 -8.64
CA VAL A 160 16.36 -7.26 -8.02
C VAL A 160 15.45 -8.09 -7.12
N GLY A 161 15.53 -7.83 -5.82
CA GLY A 161 14.82 -8.62 -4.83
C GLY A 161 15.57 -9.90 -4.40
N ILE A 162 15.79 -10.03 -3.11
CA ILE A 162 16.45 -11.20 -2.51
C ILE A 162 15.35 -12.01 -1.82
N PRO A 163 15.12 -13.28 -2.22
CA PRO A 163 14.21 -14.14 -1.48
C PRO A 163 14.64 -14.23 -0.01
N ASN A 164 13.71 -14.10 0.91
CA ASN A 164 13.97 -14.17 2.37
C ASN A 164 15.03 -13.18 2.88
N ALA A 165 15.14 -12.00 2.29
CA ALA A 165 16.09 -10.96 2.70
C ALA A 165 15.91 -10.50 4.16
N ARG A 166 14.73 -10.71 4.75
CA ARG A 166 14.34 -10.20 6.08
C ARG A 166 14.48 -8.68 6.21
N GLN A 167 14.37 -7.98 5.09
CA GLN A 167 14.47 -6.53 5.00
C GLN A 167 13.38 -6.06 4.02
N VAL A 168 12.69 -4.98 4.36
CA VAL A 168 11.57 -4.49 3.55
C VAL A 168 11.78 -3.11 2.93
N ASN A 169 12.73 -2.33 3.46
CA ASN A 169 12.97 -0.94 3.04
C ASN A 169 11.66 -0.11 2.96
N ALA A 170 10.80 -0.27 3.96
CA ALA A 170 9.46 0.32 3.98
C ALA A 170 9.45 1.75 4.50
N LEU A 171 10.34 2.09 5.45
CA LEU A 171 10.43 3.41 6.06
C LEU A 171 11.61 4.17 5.47
N SER A 172 11.32 5.27 4.77
CA SER A 172 12.33 6.10 4.10
C SER A 172 13.06 7.06 5.04
N THR A 173 12.41 7.43 6.14
CA THR A 173 12.95 8.35 7.15
C THR A 173 12.32 8.03 8.50
N LEU A 174 13.14 7.90 9.53
CA LEU A 174 12.66 7.81 10.92
C LEU A 174 12.74 9.18 11.59
N ASN A 175 11.75 9.50 12.41
CA ASN A 175 11.73 10.73 13.21
C ASN A 175 12.64 10.59 14.43
N LEU A 176 13.95 10.50 14.19
CA LEU A 176 14.99 10.40 15.21
C LEU A 176 16.01 11.50 15.03
N ARG A 177 16.52 12.03 16.15
CA ARG A 177 17.54 13.08 16.16
C ARG A 177 18.72 12.76 15.25
N GLY A 178 19.12 13.72 14.43
CA GLY A 178 20.23 13.62 13.50
C GLY A 178 19.97 12.83 12.21
N GLU A 179 18.82 12.16 12.08
CA GLU A 179 18.48 11.32 10.91
C GLU A 179 17.24 11.78 10.15
N ARG A 180 16.38 12.60 10.76
CA ARG A 180 15.06 12.99 10.27
C ARG A 180 15.05 14.11 9.24
N SER A 181 16.19 14.72 8.96
CA SER A 181 16.40 15.79 7.98
C SER A 181 17.78 15.67 7.35
N VAL A 182 17.88 16.03 6.06
CA VAL A 182 19.18 16.14 5.37
C VAL A 182 19.75 17.54 5.53
N SER A 183 18.88 18.57 5.53
CA SER A 183 19.30 19.97 5.74
C SER A 183 19.84 20.18 7.15
N CYS A 184 19.27 19.49 8.14
CA CYS A 184 19.66 19.56 9.55
C CYS A 184 20.12 18.20 10.07
N LYS A 185 21.19 17.65 9.45
CA LYS A 185 21.68 16.31 9.75
C LYS A 185 22.66 16.30 10.92
N ALA A 186 22.77 15.17 11.59
CA ALA A 186 23.75 14.89 12.66
C ALA A 186 23.75 15.99 13.74
N GLU A 187 24.87 16.66 13.96
CA GLU A 187 25.07 17.70 15.00
C GLU A 187 24.15 18.92 14.85
N CYS A 188 23.58 19.15 13.65
CA CYS A 188 22.65 20.24 13.40
C CYS A 188 21.23 19.96 13.97
N ASP A 189 20.93 18.72 14.36
CA ASP A 189 19.67 18.31 14.96
C ASP A 189 19.84 17.76 16.38
N THR A 190 20.70 18.36 17.20
CA THR A 190 20.78 18.03 18.63
C THR A 190 19.71 18.80 19.41
N ALA A 191 19.26 18.25 20.55
CA ALA A 191 18.31 18.97 21.42
C ALA A 191 18.90 20.34 21.84
N PRO A 192 18.08 21.42 21.88
CA PRO A 192 18.55 22.76 22.25
C PRO A 192 19.21 22.80 23.61
N SER A 193 18.79 21.94 24.56
CA SER A 193 19.41 21.81 25.90
C SER A 193 20.86 21.30 25.89
N LYS A 194 21.33 20.77 24.75
CA LYS A 194 22.69 20.26 24.56
C LYS A 194 23.68 21.30 24.00
N GLY A 195 23.30 22.56 24.01
CA GLY A 195 24.15 23.66 23.61
C GLY A 195 23.66 24.46 22.38
N PRO A 196 24.41 25.49 21.99
CA PRO A 196 24.08 26.33 20.85
C PRO A 196 24.21 25.56 19.53
N LEU A 197 23.53 26.07 18.49
CA LEU A 197 23.66 25.52 17.13
C LEU A 197 25.11 25.69 16.66
N PRO A 198 25.78 24.62 16.17
CA PRO A 198 27.11 24.73 15.57
C PRO A 198 27.15 25.74 14.43
N LYS A 199 28.22 26.52 14.30
CA LYS A 199 28.37 27.52 13.23
C LYS A 199 28.37 26.94 11.81
N SER A 200 28.69 25.66 11.68
CA SER A 200 28.63 24.88 10.43
C SER A 200 27.22 24.61 9.96
N CYS A 201 26.23 24.76 10.83
CA CYS A 201 24.84 24.37 10.55
C CYS A 201 24.02 25.53 9.94
N PRO A 202 23.08 25.22 9.01
CA PRO A 202 22.14 26.23 8.52
C PRO A 202 21.32 26.85 9.67
N GLN A 203 21.09 28.17 9.61
CA GLN A 203 20.34 28.89 10.64
C GLN A 203 18.90 28.35 10.83
N ALA A 204 18.28 27.82 9.78
CA ALA A 204 16.95 27.19 9.85
C ALA A 204 16.90 26.00 10.80
N CYS A 205 18.05 25.36 11.08
CA CYS A 205 18.13 24.24 12.02
C CYS A 205 17.91 24.66 13.48
N GLU A 206 18.05 25.96 13.80
CA GLU A 206 17.76 26.44 15.15
C GLU A 206 16.27 26.26 15.53
N GLU A 207 15.37 26.54 14.58
CA GLU A 207 13.94 26.31 14.79
C GLU A 207 13.58 24.81 14.66
N PHE A 208 14.15 24.12 13.67
CA PHE A 208 13.90 22.70 13.45
C PHE A 208 14.24 21.83 14.66
N ARG A 209 15.42 22.03 15.26
CA ARG A 209 15.88 21.25 16.41
C ARG A 209 15.04 21.46 17.68
N LYS A 210 14.19 22.48 17.77
CA LYS A 210 13.24 22.66 18.85
C LYS A 210 12.10 21.64 18.82
N GLN A 211 11.81 21.06 17.65
CA GLN A 211 10.82 20.00 17.52
C GLN A 211 11.32 18.71 18.19
N PRO A 212 10.55 18.09 19.09
CA PRO A 212 10.92 16.81 19.67
C PRO A 212 10.94 15.73 18.58
N ASP A 213 11.83 14.76 18.72
CA ASP A 213 11.75 13.53 17.92
C ASP A 213 10.69 12.57 18.47
N ALA A 214 10.48 11.43 17.81
CA ALA A 214 9.46 10.46 18.21
C ALA A 214 9.65 9.91 19.63
N LEU A 215 10.92 9.65 20.04
CA LEU A 215 11.22 9.15 21.37
C LEU A 215 11.07 10.24 22.45
N GLU A 216 11.48 11.46 22.14
CA GLU A 216 11.29 12.60 23.03
C GLU A 216 9.80 12.93 23.19
N ARG A 217 9.03 12.87 22.08
CA ARG A 217 7.57 13.07 22.12
C ARG A 217 6.89 12.00 22.97
N ALA A 218 7.27 10.75 22.80
CA ALA A 218 6.73 9.65 23.61
C ALA A 218 7.06 9.84 25.10
N ALA A 219 8.28 10.24 25.43
CA ALA A 219 8.66 10.57 26.81
C ALA A 219 7.87 11.76 27.40
N GLN A 220 7.58 12.78 26.58
CA GLN A 220 6.72 13.90 26.98
C GLN A 220 5.30 13.44 27.30
N LEU A 221 4.72 12.56 26.47
CA LEU A 221 3.41 11.98 26.68
C LEU A 221 3.38 11.13 27.96
N ASP A 222 4.39 10.30 28.19
CA ASP A 222 4.54 9.52 29.44
C ASP A 222 4.60 10.45 30.68
N ALA A 223 5.37 11.53 30.61
CA ALA A 223 5.50 12.49 31.71
C ALA A 223 4.20 13.27 31.97
N GLN A 224 3.46 13.59 30.92
CA GLN A 224 2.25 14.43 31.02
C GLN A 224 1.01 13.63 31.44
N TYR A 225 0.82 12.42 30.90
CA TYR A 225 -0.41 11.65 31.03
C TYR A 225 -0.21 10.30 31.73
N GLY A 226 1.01 9.75 31.73
CA GLY A 226 1.32 8.48 32.36
C GLY A 226 0.47 7.33 31.84
N ARG A 227 -0.03 6.50 32.76
CA ARG A 227 -0.81 5.30 32.45
C ARG A 227 -2.30 5.54 32.22
N LYS A 228 -2.81 6.72 32.50
CA LYS A 228 -4.26 7.03 32.48
C LYS A 228 -4.55 8.26 31.65
N PRO A 229 -4.25 8.24 30.34
CA PRO A 229 -4.65 9.32 29.46
C PRO A 229 -6.17 9.37 29.31
N ASP A 230 -6.71 10.55 29.06
CA ASP A 230 -8.10 10.68 28.63
C ASP A 230 -8.22 10.24 27.16
N LEU A 231 -8.52 8.98 26.91
CA LEU A 231 -8.66 8.42 25.57
C LEU A 231 -9.82 9.02 24.77
N LYS A 232 -10.75 9.73 25.40
CA LYS A 232 -11.76 10.49 24.65
C LYS A 232 -11.14 11.71 23.97
N LYS A 233 -10.15 12.34 24.61
CA LYS A 233 -9.40 13.48 24.05
C LYS A 233 -8.20 13.03 23.21
N LEU A 234 -7.58 11.94 23.60
CA LEU A 234 -6.35 11.40 23.00
C LEU A 234 -6.58 9.96 22.48
N PRO A 235 -7.52 9.75 21.53
CA PRO A 235 -7.86 8.39 21.07
C PRO A 235 -6.69 7.65 20.41
N MET A 236 -5.67 8.39 19.93
CA MET A 236 -4.46 7.83 19.34
C MET A 236 -3.25 7.91 20.28
N TYR A 237 -3.47 7.95 21.60
CA TYR A 237 -2.39 8.04 22.58
C TYR A 237 -1.36 6.95 22.35
N CYS A 238 -0.11 7.39 22.07
CA CYS A 238 1.06 6.54 21.84
C CYS A 238 0.98 5.58 20.62
N VAL A 239 0.03 5.76 19.74
CA VAL A 239 -0.02 5.00 18.49
C VAL A 239 1.03 5.54 17.53
N ALA A 240 1.99 4.70 17.12
CA ALA A 240 3.02 5.07 16.18
C ALA A 240 2.55 4.91 14.73
N PHE A 241 2.66 5.99 13.97
CA PHE A 241 2.26 6.05 12.57
C PHE A 241 3.45 6.22 11.64
N SER A 242 3.39 5.57 10.49
CA SER A 242 4.12 6.02 9.30
C SER A 242 3.17 6.83 8.39
N PHE A 243 3.76 7.75 7.66
CA PHE A 243 3.04 8.56 6.67
C PHE A 243 3.73 8.40 5.32
N LYS A 244 2.96 8.07 4.28
CA LYS A 244 3.50 8.13 2.93
C LYS A 244 4.27 9.44 2.77
N ASP A 245 5.48 9.41 2.20
CA ASP A 245 6.36 10.60 2.15
C ASP A 245 5.84 11.74 1.25
N VAL A 246 4.55 11.77 1.01
CA VAL A 246 3.83 12.90 0.42
C VAL A 246 3.24 13.84 1.46
N TYR A 247 3.02 13.39 2.69
CA TYR A 247 2.42 14.21 3.76
C TYR A 247 3.46 15.06 4.45
N ASP A 248 3.21 16.35 4.51
CA ASP A 248 4.06 17.29 5.21
C ASP A 248 4.07 17.05 6.72
N ALA A 249 5.28 17.06 7.30
CA ALA A 249 5.51 17.01 8.74
C ALA A 249 6.66 17.97 9.11
N THR A 250 6.41 18.88 10.02
CA THR A 250 7.37 19.95 10.39
C THR A 250 8.63 19.41 11.03
N ASP A 251 8.59 18.21 11.58
CA ASP A 251 9.68 17.55 12.30
C ASP A 251 10.40 16.47 11.49
N MET A 252 10.07 16.33 10.20
CA MET A 252 10.74 15.40 9.28
C MET A 252 10.77 15.94 7.85
N ARG A 253 11.73 15.48 7.06
CA ARG A 253 11.76 15.74 5.63
C ARG A 253 10.47 15.28 4.95
N SER A 254 10.07 15.96 3.87
CA SER A 254 8.96 15.60 3.00
C SER A 254 9.31 15.93 1.56
N THR A 255 9.52 14.92 0.72
CA THR A 255 10.03 15.11 -0.64
C THR A 255 9.28 14.31 -1.70
N GLY A 256 8.24 13.58 -1.32
CA GLY A 256 7.55 12.70 -2.26
C GLY A 256 8.40 11.55 -2.78
N GLY A 257 9.45 11.16 -2.03
CA GLY A 257 10.42 10.16 -2.45
C GLY A 257 11.54 10.70 -3.35
N GLY A 258 11.53 11.98 -3.70
CA GLY A 258 12.57 12.61 -4.50
C GLY A 258 13.87 12.82 -3.73
N ASP A 259 15.00 12.67 -4.41
CA ASP A 259 16.31 13.12 -3.94
C ASP A 259 16.56 14.55 -4.39
N VAL A 260 16.05 15.50 -3.61
CA VAL A 260 16.02 16.93 -3.93
C VAL A 260 16.81 17.72 -2.89
N ALA A 261 17.71 18.57 -3.37
CA ALA A 261 18.52 19.45 -2.52
C ALA A 261 17.74 20.73 -2.14
N TYR A 262 16.73 20.59 -1.29
CA TYR A 262 16.00 21.71 -0.68
C TYR A 262 16.91 22.60 0.14
N ALA A 263 16.54 23.86 0.32
CA ALA A 263 17.15 24.70 1.35
C ALA A 263 16.78 24.20 2.77
N MET A 264 15.52 23.79 2.94
CA MET A 264 15.03 23.08 4.12
C MET A 264 14.12 21.94 3.70
N ASP A 265 14.54 20.71 3.92
CA ASP A 265 13.81 19.53 3.48
C ASP A 265 12.58 19.18 4.34
N ALA A 266 12.53 19.65 5.60
CA ALA A 266 11.31 19.64 6.39
C ALA A 266 10.42 20.83 5.98
N PRO A 267 9.12 20.59 5.72
CA PRO A 267 8.18 21.66 5.36
C PRO A 267 7.85 22.55 6.56
N PRO A 268 7.42 23.80 6.33
CA PRO A 268 7.15 24.75 7.41
C PRO A 268 5.85 24.48 8.19
N LYS A 269 4.98 23.61 7.68
CA LYS A 269 3.69 23.29 8.29
C LYS A 269 3.39 21.79 8.12
N ASP A 270 2.77 21.20 9.14
CA ASP A 270 2.18 19.87 9.02
C ASP A 270 1.06 19.85 7.97
N SER A 271 0.91 18.75 7.27
CA SER A 271 -0.35 18.43 6.60
C SER A 271 -1.47 18.29 7.64
N THR A 272 -2.71 18.53 7.22
CA THR A 272 -3.83 18.51 8.16
C THR A 272 -3.95 17.15 8.85
N VAL A 273 -3.79 16.05 8.14
CA VAL A 273 -3.87 14.70 8.74
C VAL A 273 -2.76 14.45 9.77
N VAL A 274 -1.56 14.98 9.54
CA VAL A 274 -0.45 14.90 10.51
C VAL A 274 -0.78 15.72 11.75
N ALA A 275 -1.23 16.96 11.58
CA ALA A 275 -1.60 17.86 12.67
C ALA A 275 -2.73 17.28 13.54
N GLU A 276 -3.78 16.74 12.91
CA GLU A 276 -4.92 16.14 13.60
C GLU A 276 -4.50 14.91 14.42
N LEU A 277 -3.75 13.98 13.84
CA LEU A 277 -3.29 12.80 14.58
C LEU A 277 -2.34 13.17 15.71
N ARG A 278 -1.43 14.13 15.49
CA ARG A 278 -0.55 14.67 16.53
C ARG A 278 -1.34 15.26 17.70
N ALA A 279 -2.40 16.02 17.42
CA ALA A 279 -3.27 16.60 18.43
C ALA A 279 -4.06 15.54 19.21
N LYS A 280 -4.29 14.36 18.64
CA LYS A 280 -4.97 13.21 19.25
C LYS A 280 -4.01 12.24 19.97
N GLY A 281 -2.75 12.63 20.16
CA GLY A 281 -1.77 11.87 20.93
C GLY A 281 -0.96 10.83 20.13
N ALA A 282 -1.10 10.82 18.81
CA ALA A 282 -0.30 9.95 17.94
C ALA A 282 1.19 10.34 17.94
N ILE A 283 2.02 9.36 17.71
CA ILE A 283 3.47 9.54 17.46
C ILE A 283 3.66 9.58 15.94
N ILE A 284 4.14 10.73 15.44
CA ILE A 284 4.55 10.89 14.05
C ILE A 284 5.94 10.29 13.93
N TYR A 285 5.98 9.00 13.61
CA TYR A 285 7.17 8.17 13.81
C TYR A 285 8.07 8.11 12.60
N ALA A 286 7.48 7.95 11.39
CA ALA A 286 8.30 7.74 10.20
C ALA A 286 7.63 8.22 8.93
N LYS A 287 8.44 8.48 7.90
CA LYS A 287 7.98 8.58 6.51
C LYS A 287 8.05 7.21 5.86
N ALA A 288 6.98 6.81 5.21
CA ALA A 288 6.89 5.57 4.45
C ALA A 288 7.40 5.77 3.01
N ASN A 289 8.22 4.84 2.55
CA ASN A 289 8.68 4.79 1.17
C ASN A 289 7.50 4.65 0.18
N LEU A 290 7.69 5.04 -1.06
CA LEU A 290 6.62 5.13 -2.05
C LEU A 290 7.18 5.01 -3.48
N SER A 291 6.27 4.84 -4.44
CA SER A 291 6.60 5.19 -5.83
C SER A 291 6.78 6.69 -5.90
N GLU A 292 7.95 7.14 -6.33
CA GLU A 292 8.31 8.56 -6.37
C GLU A 292 7.20 9.42 -6.98
N TYR A 293 6.81 10.49 -6.26
CA TYR A 293 5.72 11.40 -6.63
C TYR A 293 4.42 10.68 -7.03
N ASN A 294 4.03 9.66 -6.27
CA ASN A 294 2.83 8.84 -6.48
C ASN A 294 2.83 8.04 -7.81
N GLY A 295 3.99 7.89 -8.45
CA GLY A 295 4.06 7.35 -9.80
C GLY A 295 3.44 8.28 -10.85
N GLY A 296 3.13 9.52 -10.49
CA GLY A 296 2.44 10.51 -11.33
C GLY A 296 3.17 10.91 -12.60
N SER A 297 4.45 10.64 -12.67
CA SER A 297 5.23 10.70 -13.90
C SER A 297 5.29 9.32 -14.58
N GLY A 298 4.21 8.56 -14.54
CA GLY A 298 4.08 7.32 -15.28
C GLY A 298 4.61 7.48 -16.72
N ASN A 299 5.02 6.41 -17.37
CA ASN A 299 5.55 6.44 -18.72
C ASN A 299 4.89 7.53 -19.54
N PRO A 300 5.65 8.54 -20.01
CA PRO A 300 5.08 9.55 -20.89
C PRO A 300 4.47 8.84 -22.07
N GLY A 301 3.16 8.99 -22.22
CA GLY A 301 2.37 8.23 -23.18
C GLY A 301 3.05 8.11 -24.54
N GLY A 302 3.38 6.93 -24.92
CA GLY A 302 3.59 6.48 -26.28
C GLY A 302 4.84 6.91 -27.04
N ALA A 303 5.71 7.77 -26.52
CA ALA A 303 6.82 8.31 -27.29
C ALA A 303 8.21 7.82 -26.87
N ALA A 304 8.40 7.41 -25.65
CA ALA A 304 9.66 6.79 -25.26
C ALA A 304 9.49 5.27 -25.30
N LYS A 305 10.20 4.62 -26.18
CA LYS A 305 10.53 3.20 -26.11
C LYS A 305 11.46 2.97 -24.91
N VAL A 306 10.98 3.37 -23.72
CA VAL A 306 11.70 3.10 -22.50
C VAL A 306 11.44 1.62 -22.21
N ALA A 307 12.50 0.88 -22.15
CA ALA A 307 12.46 -0.51 -21.72
C ALA A 307 11.63 -0.56 -20.41
N THR A 308 10.50 -1.23 -20.46
CA THR A 308 9.55 -1.40 -19.37
C THR A 308 10.13 -2.21 -18.19
N HIS A 309 11.44 -2.43 -18.20
CA HIS A 309 12.23 -3.22 -17.25
C HIS A 309 13.04 -2.35 -16.29
N GLU A 310 12.64 -1.10 -16.08
CA GLU A 310 13.20 -0.35 -14.97
C GLU A 310 12.77 -1.04 -13.67
N PHE A 311 13.77 -1.53 -12.96
CA PHE A 311 13.66 -2.28 -11.74
C PHE A 311 12.64 -1.65 -10.77
N GLY A 312 11.54 -2.35 -10.51
CA GLY A 312 10.60 -1.98 -9.47
C GLY A 312 9.84 -0.67 -9.73
N SER A 313 9.35 -0.47 -10.94
CA SER A 313 8.58 0.73 -11.33
C SER A 313 7.41 1.06 -10.40
N GLY A 314 6.84 0.06 -9.72
CA GLY A 314 5.70 0.22 -8.82
C GLY A 314 6.01 0.60 -7.37
N ALA A 315 7.26 0.54 -6.91
CA ALA A 315 7.61 0.66 -5.49
C ALA A 315 8.97 1.33 -5.24
N ARG A 316 9.47 2.15 -6.18
CA ARG A 316 10.80 2.74 -6.14
C ARG A 316 10.76 4.26 -6.00
N SER A 317 11.70 4.79 -5.20
CA SER A 317 11.97 6.22 -5.08
C SER A 317 13.44 6.52 -5.25
N SER A 318 13.77 7.75 -5.70
CA SER A 318 15.16 8.21 -5.80
C SER A 318 15.80 8.38 -4.42
N TRP A 319 14.98 8.70 -3.41
CA TRP A 319 15.45 8.87 -2.04
C TRP A 319 15.78 7.54 -1.34
N ALA A 320 14.89 6.56 -1.39
CA ALA A 320 14.99 5.37 -0.54
C ALA A 320 15.12 4.06 -1.33
N GLY A 321 15.09 4.10 -2.67
CA GLY A 321 15.13 2.88 -3.48
C GLY A 321 13.83 2.09 -3.45
N THR A 322 13.92 0.78 -3.60
CA THR A 322 12.76 -0.13 -3.76
C THR A 322 12.32 -0.72 -2.43
N SER A 323 11.01 -0.72 -2.16
CA SER A 323 10.41 -1.48 -1.07
C SER A 323 10.09 -2.91 -1.52
N CYS A 324 10.28 -3.89 -0.64
CA CYS A 324 10.00 -5.29 -0.90
C CYS A 324 8.84 -5.83 -0.06
N ASN A 325 8.18 -6.85 -0.61
CA ASN A 325 7.04 -7.48 0.03
C ASN A 325 7.50 -8.33 1.23
N PRO A 326 6.95 -8.14 2.45
CA PRO A 326 7.36 -8.89 3.63
C PRO A 326 7.00 -10.38 3.58
N TYR A 327 6.06 -10.80 2.72
CA TYR A 327 5.70 -12.21 2.53
C TYR A 327 6.65 -12.93 1.55
N ASP A 328 7.22 -12.22 0.59
CA ASP A 328 8.29 -12.68 -0.30
C ASP A 328 9.09 -11.46 -0.76
N THR A 329 10.27 -11.27 -0.19
CA THR A 329 11.09 -10.07 -0.43
C THR A 329 11.68 -10.00 -1.85
N ALA A 330 11.51 -11.02 -2.68
CA ALA A 330 11.77 -10.95 -4.11
C ALA A 330 10.60 -10.35 -4.92
N ARG A 331 9.48 -10.03 -4.28
CA ARG A 331 8.24 -9.56 -4.92
C ARG A 331 7.88 -8.13 -4.57
N GLU A 332 7.04 -7.55 -5.43
CA GLU A 332 6.56 -6.18 -5.27
C GLU A 332 5.59 -6.03 -4.09
N THR A 333 5.73 -4.94 -3.38
CA THR A 333 4.75 -4.46 -2.39
C THR A 333 3.50 -3.84 -3.03
N GLY A 334 3.55 -3.59 -4.35
CA GLY A 334 2.61 -2.65 -4.97
C GLY A 334 2.93 -1.19 -4.65
N GLY A 335 2.18 -0.30 -5.28
CA GLY A 335 2.37 1.14 -5.16
C GLY A 335 1.07 1.92 -5.44
N SER A 336 1.19 3.20 -5.19
CA SER A 336 2.36 4.00 -4.83
C SER A 336 2.67 4.06 -3.33
N SER A 337 1.77 3.66 -2.41
CA SER A 337 2.00 3.63 -0.95
C SER A 337 2.69 2.33 -0.50
N SER A 338 3.80 1.99 -1.16
CA SER A 338 4.53 0.72 -0.96
C SER A 338 4.99 0.50 0.48
N GLY A 339 5.72 1.46 1.02
CA GLY A 339 6.24 1.40 2.38
C GLY A 339 5.16 1.55 3.44
N SER A 340 4.05 2.23 3.14
CA SER A 340 2.92 2.35 4.07
C SER A 340 2.37 0.97 4.41
N ALA A 341 2.02 0.16 3.42
CA ALA A 341 1.50 -1.19 3.65
C ALA A 341 2.56 -2.14 4.21
N ALA A 342 3.79 -2.12 3.64
CA ALA A 342 4.86 -3.00 4.09
C ALA A 342 5.29 -2.73 5.54
N SER A 343 5.28 -1.46 6.00
CA SER A 343 5.61 -1.12 7.39
C SER A 343 4.56 -1.62 8.39
N VAL A 344 3.28 -1.58 8.02
CA VAL A 344 2.19 -2.14 8.83
C VAL A 344 2.27 -3.65 8.86
N ALA A 345 2.48 -4.28 7.70
CA ALA A 345 2.56 -5.74 7.57
C ALA A 345 3.72 -6.35 8.34
N ALA A 346 4.90 -5.73 8.31
CA ALA A 346 6.10 -6.16 9.02
C ALA A 346 6.14 -5.69 10.50
N ASN A 347 5.04 -5.14 11.02
CA ASN A 347 4.94 -4.65 12.39
C ASN A 347 6.01 -3.58 12.73
N LEU A 348 6.36 -2.71 11.78
CA LEU A 348 7.27 -1.57 12.01
C LEU A 348 6.53 -0.33 12.54
N VAL A 349 5.20 -0.33 12.42
CA VAL A 349 4.28 0.69 12.92
C VAL A 349 2.92 0.06 13.27
N ALA A 350 2.08 0.80 13.97
CA ALA A 350 0.70 0.36 14.25
C ALA A 350 -0.19 0.50 13.00
N CYS A 351 -0.22 1.70 12.43
CA CYS A 351 -0.98 2.05 11.22
C CYS A 351 -0.16 2.99 10.34
N SER A 352 -0.61 3.18 9.12
CA SER A 352 -0.03 4.14 8.16
C SER A 352 -1.11 4.99 7.50
N VAL A 353 -0.79 6.25 7.23
CA VAL A 353 -1.59 7.10 6.36
C VAL A 353 -1.03 6.99 4.94
N CYS A 354 -1.82 6.38 4.06
CA CYS A 354 -1.53 6.25 2.64
C CYS A 354 -2.24 7.33 1.82
N GLU A 355 -1.91 7.43 0.56
CA GLU A 355 -2.60 8.32 -0.38
C GLU A 355 -2.91 7.55 -1.66
N GLU A 356 -4.07 7.79 -2.25
CA GLU A 356 -4.52 7.11 -3.45
C GLU A 356 -5.04 8.06 -4.53
N THR A 357 -4.45 7.96 -5.72
CA THR A 357 -4.97 8.55 -6.96
C THR A 357 -5.79 7.52 -7.75
N GLY A 358 -5.23 6.30 -7.97
CA GLY A 358 -5.85 5.28 -8.81
C GLY A 358 -5.62 3.83 -8.32
N GLY A 359 -5.60 3.60 -7.02
CA GLY A 359 -5.34 2.28 -6.42
C GLY A 359 -4.17 2.27 -5.43
N SER A 360 -3.56 3.44 -5.18
CA SER A 360 -2.27 3.53 -4.48
C SER A 360 -2.30 3.19 -2.98
N CYS A 361 -3.46 3.06 -2.34
CA CYS A 361 -3.60 2.48 -0.99
C CYS A 361 -3.99 1.00 -1.06
N ARG A 362 -4.96 0.68 -1.91
CA ARG A 362 -5.53 -0.68 -2.02
C ARG A 362 -4.54 -1.67 -2.62
N GLN A 363 -3.81 -1.24 -3.68
CA GLN A 363 -2.82 -2.09 -4.35
C GLN A 363 -1.69 -2.55 -3.43
N PRO A 364 -1.06 -1.70 -2.60
CA PRO A 364 -0.12 -2.17 -1.59
C PRO A 364 -0.80 -3.00 -0.49
N ALA A 365 -2.01 -2.65 -0.06
CA ALA A 365 -2.66 -3.31 1.07
C ALA A 365 -2.87 -4.80 0.83
N TRP A 366 -3.48 -5.19 -0.29
CA TRP A 366 -3.73 -6.60 -0.56
C TRP A 366 -2.44 -7.40 -0.74
N ARG A 367 -1.37 -6.78 -1.34
CA ARG A 367 -0.07 -7.46 -1.50
C ARG A 367 0.64 -7.69 -0.17
N ASN A 368 0.30 -6.93 0.83
CA ASN A 368 0.94 -6.96 2.15
C ASN A 368 0.00 -7.45 3.25
N ASP A 369 -1.14 -8.06 2.89
CA ASP A 369 -2.10 -8.66 3.83
C ASP A 369 -2.56 -7.70 4.94
N VAL A 370 -2.85 -6.45 4.59
CA VAL A 370 -3.33 -5.43 5.52
C VAL A 370 -4.66 -4.83 5.04
N VAL A 371 -5.40 -4.26 5.97
CA VAL A 371 -6.63 -3.51 5.68
C VAL A 371 -6.28 -2.15 5.10
N ALA A 372 -6.98 -1.73 4.05
CA ALA A 372 -6.92 -0.35 3.56
C ALA A 372 -8.31 0.23 3.37
N LEU A 373 -8.52 1.41 3.89
CA LEU A 373 -9.70 2.24 3.62
C LEU A 373 -9.30 3.44 2.79
N VAL A 374 -10.00 3.66 1.68
CA VAL A 374 -10.07 4.94 0.99
C VAL A 374 -11.48 5.48 1.15
N THR A 375 -11.59 6.68 1.68
CA THR A 375 -12.89 7.26 2.07
C THR A 375 -13.61 7.92 0.89
N THR A 376 -14.86 8.26 1.09
CA THR A 376 -15.53 9.27 0.25
C THR A 376 -14.61 10.47 0.08
N LYS A 377 -14.45 10.92 -1.18
CA LYS A 377 -13.56 12.05 -1.47
C LYS A 377 -13.96 13.29 -0.66
N GLY A 378 -12.98 13.84 0.05
CA GLY A 378 -13.19 14.99 0.93
C GLY A 378 -13.59 14.65 2.37
N LEU A 379 -13.89 13.40 2.71
CA LEU A 379 -14.14 13.01 4.10
C LEU A 379 -12.87 13.13 4.96
N ILE A 380 -11.72 12.82 4.38
CA ILE A 380 -10.39 13.15 4.91
C ILE A 380 -9.72 14.08 3.91
N THR A 381 -9.07 15.14 4.39
CA THR A 381 -8.37 16.08 3.50
C THR A 381 -7.05 15.55 2.99
N SER A 382 -6.69 15.97 1.78
CA SER A 382 -5.35 15.89 1.21
C SER A 382 -4.52 17.18 1.42
N GLY A 383 -5.00 18.12 2.22
CA GLY A 383 -4.36 19.41 2.46
C GLY A 383 -2.97 19.28 3.08
N GLY A 384 -1.94 19.79 2.39
CA GLY A 384 -0.54 19.67 2.79
C GLY A 384 0.11 18.36 2.37
N ALA A 385 -0.44 17.69 1.36
CA ALA A 385 0.19 16.53 0.73
C ALA A 385 0.69 16.89 -0.68
N ILE A 386 1.76 16.23 -1.14
CA ILE A 386 2.18 16.21 -2.53
C ILE A 386 1.20 15.31 -3.28
N GLY A 387 0.29 15.92 -4.05
CA GLY A 387 -0.71 15.18 -4.82
C GLY A 387 -0.25 14.88 -6.23
N ALA A 388 -0.88 13.87 -6.84
CA ALA A 388 -0.73 13.56 -8.26
C ALA A 388 -1.85 14.21 -9.09
N ASP A 389 -3.07 14.22 -8.57
CA ASP A 389 -4.24 14.78 -9.25
C ASP A 389 -5.26 15.29 -8.23
N PRO A 390 -5.59 16.58 -8.19
CA PRO A 390 -6.48 17.15 -7.20
C PRO A 390 -7.91 16.59 -7.27
N TYR A 391 -8.32 16.06 -8.43
CA TYR A 391 -9.65 15.47 -8.62
C TYR A 391 -9.75 14.03 -8.13
N LEU A 392 -8.63 13.29 -8.14
CA LEU A 392 -8.59 11.87 -7.78
C LEU A 392 -8.05 11.63 -6.38
N ASP A 393 -7.00 12.37 -5.98
CA ASP A 393 -6.23 12.10 -4.78
C ASP A 393 -7.09 12.07 -3.52
N ARG A 394 -6.89 11.07 -2.70
CA ARG A 394 -7.53 10.87 -1.41
C ARG A 394 -6.54 10.40 -0.37
N ALA A 395 -6.64 10.93 0.82
CA ALA A 395 -6.02 10.31 1.97
C ALA A 395 -6.70 8.97 2.28
N GLY A 396 -5.91 7.95 2.58
CA GLY A 396 -6.39 6.64 2.97
C GLY A 396 -5.66 6.13 4.22
N LEU A 397 -6.17 5.06 4.78
CA LEU A 397 -5.71 4.47 6.03
C LEU A 397 -5.32 3.01 5.80
N GLN A 398 -4.19 2.60 6.35
CA GLN A 398 -3.74 1.20 6.34
C GLN A 398 -3.43 0.77 7.77
N CYS A 399 -4.14 -0.24 8.26
CA CYS A 399 -3.92 -0.85 9.57
C CYS A 399 -3.98 -2.38 9.44
N ARG A 400 -3.68 -3.11 10.52
CA ARG A 400 -3.78 -4.57 10.51
C ARG A 400 -5.23 -5.06 10.65
N THR A 401 -6.10 -4.28 11.28
CA THR A 401 -7.50 -4.65 11.52
C THR A 401 -8.48 -3.61 11.00
N VAL A 402 -9.68 -4.05 10.68
CA VAL A 402 -10.80 -3.17 10.29
C VAL A 402 -11.15 -2.21 11.43
N LYS A 403 -11.10 -2.69 12.68
CA LYS A 403 -11.41 -1.85 13.84
C LYS A 403 -10.39 -0.74 14.06
N ASP A 404 -9.09 -1.03 13.97
CA ASP A 404 -8.06 0.00 14.08
C ASP A 404 -8.21 1.05 12.98
N THR A 405 -8.54 0.63 11.76
CA THR A 405 -8.82 1.54 10.64
C THR A 405 -10.00 2.48 10.94
N ALA A 406 -11.06 1.95 11.55
CA ALA A 406 -12.22 2.75 11.97
C ALA A 406 -11.89 3.72 13.11
N LEU A 407 -11.08 3.31 14.10
CA LEU A 407 -10.60 4.17 15.17
C LEU A 407 -9.74 5.33 14.64
N VAL A 408 -8.88 5.08 13.66
CA VAL A 408 -8.08 6.14 13.03
C VAL A 408 -8.97 7.10 12.25
N LEU A 409 -9.99 6.60 11.54
CA LEU A 409 -10.95 7.46 10.86
C LEU A 409 -11.70 8.35 11.85
N ASP A 410 -12.15 7.81 12.98
CA ASP A 410 -12.81 8.59 14.05
C ASP A 410 -11.90 9.69 14.60
N ALA A 411 -10.59 9.43 14.71
CA ALA A 411 -9.64 10.43 15.18
C ALA A 411 -9.40 11.56 14.17
N LEU A 412 -9.48 11.27 12.86
CA LEU A 412 -9.27 12.24 11.78
C LEU A 412 -10.51 13.06 11.44
N LYS A 413 -11.68 12.57 11.80
CA LYS A 413 -12.95 13.21 11.49
C LYS A 413 -13.49 13.95 12.71
N ASP A 414 -13.81 15.23 12.57
CA ASP A 414 -14.60 15.95 13.57
C ASP A 414 -16.11 15.83 13.24
N PRO A 415 -16.86 15.01 14.00
CA PRO A 415 -18.29 14.82 13.73
C PRO A 415 -19.16 16.03 14.05
N GLN A 416 -18.64 17.01 14.81
CA GLN A 416 -19.42 18.15 15.28
C GLN A 416 -19.26 19.40 14.42
N ARG A 417 -18.06 19.65 13.90
CA ARG A 417 -17.73 20.90 13.21
C ARG A 417 -17.90 20.81 11.70
N GLY A 418 -17.97 19.62 11.14
CA GLY A 418 -17.67 19.42 9.73
C GLY A 418 -16.19 19.72 9.49
N TYR A 419 -15.69 19.26 8.40
CA TYR A 419 -14.28 19.36 8.10
C TYR A 419 -14.12 20.20 6.83
N PHE A 420 -13.55 21.37 6.98
CA PHE A 420 -13.25 22.23 5.83
C PHE A 420 -11.79 22.62 5.85
N ASP A 421 -11.04 22.14 4.83
CA ASP A 421 -9.67 22.56 4.58
C ASP A 421 -9.64 23.41 3.29
N PRO A 422 -9.31 24.70 3.35
CA PRO A 422 -9.29 25.57 2.17
C PRO A 422 -8.25 25.14 1.12
N ARG A 423 -7.36 24.21 1.46
CA ARG A 423 -6.40 23.61 0.53
C ARG A 423 -6.97 22.40 -0.23
N ASP A 424 -8.15 21.92 0.17
CA ASP A 424 -8.85 20.81 -0.45
C ASP A 424 -10.35 21.13 -0.55
N VAL A 425 -10.77 21.56 -1.74
CA VAL A 425 -12.15 22.01 -1.99
C VAL A 425 -13.18 20.88 -1.80
N TYR A 426 -12.77 19.63 -1.89
CA TYR A 426 -13.65 18.50 -1.72
C TYR A 426 -14.05 18.27 -0.26
N THR A 427 -13.39 18.91 0.69
CA THR A 427 -13.78 18.86 2.10
C THR A 427 -15.05 19.66 2.40
N ALA A 428 -15.54 20.46 1.46
CA ALA A 428 -16.84 21.13 1.53
C ALA A 428 -18.02 20.16 1.31
N LEU A 429 -17.97 18.98 1.92
CA LEU A 429 -19.03 17.97 1.82
C LEU A 429 -20.27 18.38 2.59
N PRO A 430 -21.48 18.03 2.09
CA PRO A 430 -22.69 18.16 2.88
C PRO A 430 -22.57 17.38 4.20
N ARG A 431 -22.98 18.00 5.30
CA ARG A 431 -22.95 17.35 6.64
C ARG A 431 -23.59 15.96 6.72
N PRO A 432 -24.67 15.64 5.94
CA PRO A 432 -25.25 14.29 5.96
C PRO A 432 -24.31 13.16 5.51
N MET A 433 -23.25 13.46 4.74
CA MET A 433 -22.29 12.44 4.28
C MET A 433 -21.33 11.96 5.38
N ALA A 434 -21.25 12.64 6.51
CA ALA A 434 -20.44 12.19 7.63
C ALA A 434 -21.31 11.42 8.62
N ALA A 435 -20.90 10.21 9.03
CA ALA A 435 -21.63 9.44 10.01
C ALA A 435 -21.77 10.22 11.33
N LYS A 436 -22.96 10.21 11.91
CA LYS A 436 -23.25 10.86 13.20
C LYS A 436 -22.63 10.11 14.38
N LEU A 437 -22.46 8.79 14.24
CA LEU A 437 -21.88 7.90 15.24
C LEU A 437 -20.43 7.59 14.90
N PRO A 438 -19.60 7.21 15.89
CA PRO A 438 -18.26 6.75 15.65
C PRO A 438 -18.22 5.55 14.69
N TYR A 439 -17.31 5.57 13.72
CA TYR A 439 -17.12 4.50 12.74
C TYR A 439 -16.70 3.19 13.41
N ALA A 440 -15.91 3.25 14.48
CA ALA A 440 -15.53 2.09 15.26
C ALA A 440 -16.72 1.30 15.84
N GLY A 441 -17.87 1.96 16.02
CA GLY A 441 -19.12 1.33 16.44
C GLY A 441 -19.71 0.40 15.36
N PHE A 442 -19.43 0.65 14.09
CA PHE A 442 -19.85 -0.21 12.98
C PHE A 442 -18.88 -1.37 12.74
N ALA A 443 -17.62 -1.28 13.20
CA ALA A 443 -16.61 -2.32 13.12
C ALA A 443 -16.69 -3.32 14.30
N ALA A 444 -17.89 -3.84 14.56
CA ALA A 444 -18.16 -4.71 15.73
C ALA A 444 -17.79 -6.18 15.55
N GLY A 445 -17.39 -6.58 14.35
CA GLY A 445 -17.07 -7.98 14.02
C GLY A 445 -18.30 -8.89 13.90
N THR A 446 -18.09 -10.19 14.14
CA THR A 446 -19.18 -11.17 14.09
C THR A 446 -20.12 -11.06 15.28
N ALA A 447 -21.41 -11.33 15.07
CA ALA A 447 -22.38 -11.38 16.15
C ALA A 447 -21.97 -12.40 17.23
N LYS A 448 -22.06 -12.01 18.47
CA LYS A 448 -22.01 -12.95 19.59
C LYS A 448 -23.14 -13.96 19.39
N ASN A 449 -22.87 -15.27 19.42
CA ASN A 449 -23.82 -16.38 19.29
C ASN A 449 -24.05 -16.96 17.87
N GLY A 450 -23.11 -16.82 16.92
CA GLY A 450 -23.22 -17.51 15.63
C GLY A 450 -24.35 -17.00 14.71
N GLY A 451 -24.88 -15.80 14.97
CA GLY A 451 -25.90 -15.17 14.13
C GLY A 451 -25.35 -14.78 12.76
N LYS A 452 -26.27 -14.51 11.83
CA LYS A 452 -25.96 -14.01 10.48
C LYS A 452 -25.93 -12.49 10.46
N PRO A 453 -24.78 -11.83 10.72
CA PRO A 453 -24.70 -10.37 10.92
C PRO A 453 -25.01 -9.55 9.67
N LEU A 454 -24.95 -10.19 8.48
CA LEU A 454 -25.25 -9.57 7.20
C LEU A 454 -26.64 -9.99 6.64
N ALA A 455 -27.48 -10.63 7.45
CA ALA A 455 -28.84 -10.99 7.01
C ALA A 455 -29.61 -9.72 6.60
N GLY A 456 -30.25 -9.79 5.43
CA GLY A 456 -30.99 -8.68 4.84
C GLY A 456 -30.13 -7.67 4.08
N MET A 457 -28.79 -7.83 4.07
CA MET A 457 -27.91 -7.03 3.22
C MET A 457 -27.80 -7.66 1.83
N ARG A 458 -27.85 -6.81 0.81
CA ARG A 458 -27.74 -7.19 -0.60
C ARG A 458 -26.40 -6.73 -1.17
N ILE A 459 -25.59 -7.67 -1.62
CA ILE A 459 -24.22 -7.43 -2.09
C ILE A 459 -24.12 -7.78 -3.57
N GLY A 460 -23.74 -6.78 -4.38
CA GLY A 460 -23.52 -6.96 -5.80
C GLY A 460 -22.11 -7.49 -6.12
N ILE A 461 -22.02 -8.58 -6.87
CA ILE A 461 -20.72 -9.11 -7.34
C ILE A 461 -20.40 -8.49 -8.71
N VAL A 462 -19.23 -7.86 -8.81
CA VAL A 462 -18.79 -7.22 -10.07
C VAL A 462 -17.99 -8.22 -10.90
N ARG A 463 -18.71 -8.98 -11.76
CA ARG A 463 -18.10 -10.03 -12.60
C ARG A 463 -17.13 -9.48 -13.64
N GLU A 464 -17.31 -8.25 -14.08
CA GLU A 464 -16.40 -7.55 -14.99
C GLU A 464 -14.97 -7.48 -14.44
N TYR A 465 -14.81 -7.58 -13.13
CA TYR A 465 -13.51 -7.61 -12.44
C TYR A 465 -13.03 -9.02 -12.07
N MET A 466 -13.79 -10.04 -12.43
CA MET A 466 -13.46 -11.44 -12.17
C MET A 466 -13.19 -12.24 -13.45
N VAL A 467 -12.93 -11.54 -14.54
CA VAL A 467 -12.66 -12.16 -15.84
C VAL A 467 -11.36 -12.92 -15.81
N LYS A 468 -11.41 -14.17 -16.25
CA LYS A 468 -10.27 -15.08 -16.30
C LYS A 468 -9.51 -14.93 -17.62
N HIS A 469 -8.48 -14.09 -17.62
CA HIS A 469 -7.63 -13.85 -18.78
C HIS A 469 -6.52 -14.90 -18.93
N SER A 470 -6.08 -15.44 -17.80
CA SER A 470 -5.00 -16.40 -17.71
C SER A 470 -5.23 -17.35 -16.53
N ALA A 471 -4.46 -18.41 -16.44
CA ALA A 471 -4.48 -19.32 -15.31
C ALA A 471 -4.15 -18.59 -13.98
N ASN A 472 -3.32 -17.55 -14.04
CA ASN A 472 -2.98 -16.71 -12.89
C ASN A 472 -4.20 -15.93 -12.37
N ASP A 473 -4.95 -15.29 -13.27
CA ASP A 473 -6.20 -14.58 -12.94
C ASP A 473 -7.27 -15.55 -12.43
N ALA A 474 -7.38 -16.72 -13.06
CA ALA A 474 -8.38 -17.71 -12.70
C ALA A 474 -8.20 -18.15 -11.24
N ALA A 475 -6.97 -18.45 -10.82
CA ALA A 475 -6.67 -18.89 -9.45
C ALA A 475 -7.13 -17.88 -8.40
N MET A 476 -6.85 -16.60 -8.63
CA MET A 476 -7.25 -15.53 -7.72
C MET A 476 -8.75 -15.24 -7.74
N SER A 477 -9.35 -15.19 -8.93
CA SER A 477 -10.79 -14.96 -9.10
C SER A 477 -11.62 -16.08 -8.47
N ASP A 478 -11.21 -17.34 -8.66
CA ASP A 478 -11.90 -18.50 -8.07
C ASP A 478 -11.81 -18.50 -6.55
N LEU A 479 -10.62 -18.19 -5.99
CA LEU A 479 -10.45 -18.10 -4.54
C LEU A 479 -11.41 -17.05 -3.95
N VAL A 480 -11.43 -15.83 -4.50
CA VAL A 480 -12.30 -14.77 -3.98
C VAL A 480 -13.77 -15.08 -4.23
N ASN A 481 -14.14 -15.71 -5.36
CA ASN A 481 -15.50 -16.15 -5.59
C ASN A 481 -15.99 -17.14 -4.54
N GLU A 482 -15.14 -18.11 -4.16
CA GLU A 482 -15.44 -19.04 -3.06
C GLU A 482 -15.61 -18.32 -1.72
N GLU A 483 -14.76 -17.35 -1.40
CA GLU A 483 -14.89 -16.53 -0.21
C GLU A 483 -16.22 -15.75 -0.19
N ILE A 484 -16.62 -15.15 -1.31
CA ILE A 484 -17.88 -14.43 -1.44
C ILE A 484 -19.05 -15.37 -1.13
N LYS A 485 -19.08 -16.56 -1.73
CA LYS A 485 -20.18 -17.52 -1.53
C LYS A 485 -20.19 -18.10 -0.13
N LYS A 486 -19.08 -18.72 0.28
CA LYS A 486 -19.00 -19.46 1.55
C LYS A 486 -19.05 -18.55 2.77
N VAL A 487 -18.42 -17.36 2.69
CA VAL A 487 -18.35 -16.47 3.83
C VAL A 487 -19.49 -15.46 3.83
N LEU A 488 -19.63 -14.63 2.79
CA LEU A 488 -20.62 -13.56 2.81
C LEU A 488 -22.03 -14.12 2.81
N ARG A 489 -22.34 -15.09 1.92
CA ARG A 489 -23.67 -15.68 1.82
C ARG A 489 -23.91 -16.73 2.91
N ASP A 490 -23.14 -17.82 2.90
CA ASP A 490 -23.50 -19.02 3.67
C ASP A 490 -23.28 -18.79 5.16
N ARG A 491 -22.14 -18.20 5.55
CA ARG A 491 -21.77 -17.98 6.94
C ARG A 491 -22.34 -16.69 7.52
N LEU A 492 -22.27 -15.58 6.81
CA LEU A 492 -22.68 -14.27 7.32
C LEU A 492 -24.11 -13.88 6.92
N GLY A 493 -24.71 -14.53 5.93
CA GLY A 493 -26.12 -14.43 5.59
C GLY A 493 -26.49 -13.30 4.64
N ALA A 494 -25.54 -12.73 3.91
CA ALA A 494 -25.84 -11.75 2.86
C ALA A 494 -26.59 -12.37 1.67
N GLU A 495 -27.42 -11.60 1.02
CA GLU A 495 -27.99 -11.91 -0.29
C GLU A 495 -27.00 -11.46 -1.37
N LEU A 496 -26.66 -12.37 -2.29
CA LEU A 496 -25.75 -12.06 -3.40
C LEU A 496 -26.53 -11.82 -4.67
N VAL A 497 -26.10 -10.82 -5.45
CA VAL A 497 -26.61 -10.51 -6.78
C VAL A 497 -25.42 -10.25 -7.68
N GLU A 498 -25.37 -10.81 -8.89
CA GLU A 498 -24.21 -10.64 -9.74
C GLU A 498 -24.49 -9.84 -11.01
N SER A 499 -23.52 -9.04 -11.44
CA SER A 499 -23.48 -8.52 -12.80
C SER A 499 -23.08 -9.63 -13.77
N VAL A 500 -23.54 -9.54 -14.99
CA VAL A 500 -23.22 -10.51 -16.04
C VAL A 500 -22.03 -10.01 -16.85
N ASP A 501 -20.95 -10.79 -16.90
CA ASP A 501 -19.85 -10.57 -17.84
C ASP A 501 -19.72 -11.79 -18.75
N PRO A 502 -19.74 -11.65 -20.09
CA PRO A 502 -19.67 -12.78 -21.01
C PRO A 502 -18.37 -13.58 -20.91
N MET A 503 -17.32 -13.02 -20.31
CA MET A 503 -16.05 -13.72 -20.08
C MET A 503 -15.95 -14.37 -18.68
N TYR A 504 -16.96 -14.17 -17.84
CA TYR A 504 -17.10 -14.86 -16.57
C TYR A 504 -18.51 -15.41 -16.48
N PRO A 505 -18.71 -16.72 -16.62
CA PRO A 505 -20.04 -17.29 -16.71
C PRO A 505 -20.87 -17.05 -15.44
N ASP A 506 -22.18 -16.88 -15.63
CA ASP A 506 -23.13 -16.75 -14.55
C ASP A 506 -23.03 -17.91 -13.58
N ASP A 507 -23.28 -17.63 -12.32
CA ASP A 507 -23.46 -18.63 -11.28
C ASP A 507 -24.97 -18.97 -11.21
N PRO A 508 -25.39 -20.22 -11.52
CA PRO A 508 -26.80 -20.59 -11.53
C PRO A 508 -27.48 -20.46 -10.17
N ASP A 509 -26.70 -20.44 -9.08
CA ASP A 509 -27.21 -20.30 -7.72
C ASP A 509 -27.29 -18.84 -7.24
N ILE A 510 -26.87 -17.89 -8.06
CA ILE A 510 -26.87 -16.45 -7.73
C ILE A 510 -27.69 -15.71 -8.79
N PRO A 511 -28.74 -14.97 -8.38
CA PRO A 511 -29.53 -14.20 -9.35
C PRO A 511 -28.71 -13.06 -9.94
N ASN A 512 -28.94 -12.80 -11.23
CA ASN A 512 -28.34 -11.69 -11.96
C ASN A 512 -28.99 -10.37 -11.58
N MET A 513 -28.23 -9.27 -11.72
CA MET A 513 -28.75 -7.92 -11.59
C MET A 513 -29.89 -7.69 -12.63
N THR A 514 -30.98 -7.16 -12.15
CA THR A 514 -32.11 -6.81 -13.03
C THR A 514 -31.84 -5.54 -13.84
N TYR A 515 -30.92 -4.71 -13.35
CA TYR A 515 -30.41 -3.51 -14.00
C TYR A 515 -28.87 -3.54 -14.01
N THR A 516 -28.30 -3.71 -15.20
CA THR A 516 -26.87 -3.96 -15.38
C THR A 516 -26.07 -2.66 -15.57
N PHE A 517 -24.75 -2.74 -15.41
CA PHE A 517 -23.83 -1.65 -15.78
C PHE A 517 -23.95 -1.29 -17.26
N GLN A 518 -24.22 -2.28 -18.13
CA GLN A 518 -24.42 -2.06 -19.56
C GLN A 518 -25.68 -1.21 -19.84
N GLN A 519 -26.77 -1.48 -19.13
CA GLN A 519 -28.00 -0.67 -19.23
C GLN A 519 -27.79 0.74 -18.74
N ALA A 520 -27.11 0.92 -17.58
CA ALA A 520 -26.78 2.24 -17.07
C ALA A 520 -25.88 3.04 -18.03
N LEU A 521 -24.87 2.38 -18.62
CA LEU A 521 -24.02 3.00 -19.64
C LEU A 521 -24.84 3.38 -20.89
N ALA A 522 -25.76 2.53 -21.34
CA ALA A 522 -26.61 2.78 -22.49
C ALA A 522 -27.51 4.00 -22.27
N GLU A 523 -28.06 4.18 -21.10
CA GLU A 523 -28.91 5.33 -20.77
C GLU A 523 -28.12 6.63 -20.57
N ILE A 524 -26.97 6.56 -19.94
CA ILE A 524 -26.25 7.75 -19.45
C ILE A 524 -25.25 8.30 -20.49
N LEU A 525 -24.45 7.44 -21.13
CA LEU A 525 -23.39 7.89 -22.04
C LEU A 525 -23.89 8.67 -23.26
N PRO A 526 -24.94 8.21 -23.97
CA PRO A 526 -25.44 8.94 -25.15
C PRO A 526 -25.94 10.35 -24.84
N VAL A 527 -26.36 10.57 -23.58
CA VAL A 527 -26.90 11.86 -23.13
C VAL A 527 -25.80 12.77 -22.62
N LEU A 528 -24.89 12.25 -21.79
CA LEU A 528 -23.90 13.08 -21.09
C LEU A 528 -22.55 13.12 -21.79
N MET A 529 -22.15 12.05 -22.49
CA MET A 529 -20.85 11.94 -23.17
C MET A 529 -20.95 11.23 -24.53
N PRO A 530 -21.77 11.70 -25.47
CA PRO A 530 -21.90 11.06 -26.77
C PRO A 530 -20.57 10.97 -27.53
N GLU A 531 -19.68 11.94 -27.33
CA GLU A 531 -18.35 11.98 -27.93
C GLU A 531 -17.47 10.78 -27.52
N TYR A 532 -17.75 10.16 -26.37
CA TYR A 532 -17.02 8.99 -25.94
C TYR A 532 -17.29 7.77 -26.82
N LEU A 533 -18.52 7.59 -27.27
CA LEU A 533 -18.93 6.50 -28.16
C LEU A 533 -18.29 6.61 -29.53
N GLN A 534 -17.85 7.83 -29.92
CA GLN A 534 -17.21 8.14 -31.20
C GLN A 534 -15.70 8.04 -31.17
N LYS A 535 -15.10 7.59 -30.05
CA LYS A 535 -13.65 7.43 -29.95
C LYS A 535 -13.10 6.51 -31.02
N LYS A 536 -11.89 6.86 -31.51
CA LYS A 536 -11.19 6.12 -32.55
C LYS A 536 -9.95 5.43 -32.00
N ASN A 537 -9.63 4.30 -32.58
CA ASN A 537 -8.35 3.63 -32.42
C ASN A 537 -7.24 4.39 -33.16
N LYS A 538 -6.00 3.98 -32.96
CA LYS A 538 -4.83 4.59 -33.64
C LYS A 538 -4.85 4.48 -35.16
N ASP A 539 -5.53 3.47 -35.68
CA ASP A 539 -5.73 3.23 -37.12
C ASP A 539 -6.92 4.01 -37.71
N GLY A 540 -7.60 4.84 -36.92
CA GLY A 540 -8.75 5.65 -37.34
C GLY A 540 -10.10 4.94 -37.28
N SER A 541 -10.14 3.65 -37.01
CA SER A 541 -11.39 2.87 -36.82
C SER A 541 -12.09 3.28 -35.51
N LEU A 542 -13.43 3.15 -35.49
CA LEU A 542 -14.21 3.41 -34.28
C LEU A 542 -13.93 2.36 -33.21
N LYS A 543 -13.58 2.80 -32.00
CA LYS A 543 -13.24 1.92 -30.89
C LYS A 543 -14.45 1.10 -30.42
N PHE A 544 -15.64 1.72 -30.43
CA PHE A 544 -16.89 1.14 -29.96
C PHE A 544 -17.88 0.94 -31.09
N ALA A 545 -17.39 0.50 -32.26
CA ALA A 545 -18.25 0.19 -33.40
C ALA A 545 -19.28 -0.90 -33.03
N VAL A 546 -20.51 -0.75 -33.56
CA VAL A 546 -21.60 -1.73 -33.42
C VAL A 546 -22.02 -2.17 -34.81
N PRO A 547 -21.99 -3.46 -35.13
CA PRO A 547 -22.39 -3.96 -36.44
C PRO A 547 -23.81 -3.52 -36.81
N GLY A 548 -23.97 -2.96 -38.02
CA GLY A 548 -25.26 -2.49 -38.53
C GLY A 548 -25.73 -1.12 -38.04
N PHE A 549 -24.91 -0.42 -37.22
CA PHE A 549 -25.25 0.91 -36.72
C PHE A 549 -24.12 1.90 -36.99
N ASP A 550 -24.47 3.12 -37.32
CA ASP A 550 -23.55 4.24 -37.34
C ASP A 550 -23.56 4.93 -35.97
N VAL A 551 -22.54 4.58 -35.15
CA VAL A 551 -22.41 5.06 -33.76
C VAL A 551 -22.06 6.57 -33.68
N THR A 552 -21.84 7.24 -34.81
CA THR A 552 -21.57 8.68 -34.86
C THR A 552 -22.83 9.53 -34.99
N THR A 553 -23.97 8.89 -35.25
CA THR A 553 -25.25 9.58 -35.52
C THR A 553 -26.02 9.86 -34.24
N ARG A 554 -26.79 10.96 -34.26
CA ARG A 554 -27.74 11.28 -33.19
C ARG A 554 -28.88 10.24 -33.11
N ASP A 555 -29.29 9.69 -34.24
CA ASP A 555 -30.33 8.65 -34.29
C ASP A 555 -29.90 7.39 -33.51
N TYR A 556 -28.65 6.96 -33.70
CA TYR A 556 -28.12 5.85 -32.92
C TYR A 556 -28.09 6.17 -31.40
N MET A 557 -27.65 7.37 -31.01
CA MET A 557 -27.59 7.77 -29.59
C MET A 557 -28.98 7.73 -28.94
N VAL A 558 -30.00 8.21 -29.64
CA VAL A 558 -31.38 8.18 -29.15
C VAL A 558 -31.88 6.73 -29.04
N LYS A 559 -31.60 5.90 -30.03
CA LYS A 559 -32.01 4.48 -30.02
C LYS A 559 -31.34 3.71 -28.87
N VAL A 560 -30.06 3.97 -28.58
CA VAL A 560 -29.38 3.34 -27.46
C VAL A 560 -29.98 3.79 -26.13
N ALA A 561 -30.17 5.10 -25.94
CA ALA A 561 -30.78 5.64 -24.73
C ALA A 561 -32.19 5.13 -24.46
N GLU A 562 -32.96 4.80 -25.51
CA GLU A 562 -34.29 4.22 -25.43
C GLU A 562 -34.30 2.68 -25.41
N GLY A 563 -33.17 2.03 -25.38
CA GLY A 563 -33.06 0.57 -25.39
C GLY A 563 -33.39 -0.10 -26.72
N ARG A 564 -33.44 0.64 -27.83
CA ARG A 564 -33.77 0.18 -29.17
C ARG A 564 -32.57 -0.17 -30.05
N ALA A 565 -31.37 0.10 -29.56
CA ALA A 565 -30.12 -0.31 -30.17
C ALA A 565 -29.13 -0.77 -29.11
N PRO A 566 -28.27 -1.76 -29.41
CA PRO A 566 -27.26 -2.21 -28.44
C PRO A 566 -26.08 -1.23 -28.34
N LEU A 567 -25.40 -1.23 -27.19
CA LEU A 567 -24.05 -0.73 -27.08
C LEU A 567 -23.01 -1.75 -27.58
N SER A 568 -21.82 -1.27 -27.91
CA SER A 568 -20.70 -2.14 -28.22
C SER A 568 -20.39 -3.05 -27.05
N ASP A 569 -20.15 -4.34 -27.28
CA ASP A 569 -19.68 -5.30 -26.26
C ASP A 569 -18.32 -4.93 -25.67
N LYS A 570 -17.55 -4.11 -26.38
CA LYS A 570 -16.27 -3.57 -25.90
C LYS A 570 -16.43 -2.46 -24.86
N LEU A 571 -17.63 -1.90 -24.74
CA LEU A 571 -17.95 -0.83 -23.81
C LEU A 571 -18.50 -1.42 -22.52
N ASN A 572 -17.72 -1.48 -21.51
CA ASN A 572 -18.09 -1.94 -20.17
C ASN A 572 -17.46 -1.06 -19.11
N LEU A 573 -17.81 -1.28 -17.85
CA LEU A 573 -17.33 -0.52 -16.71
C LEU A 573 -15.78 -0.42 -16.68
N ARG A 574 -15.11 -1.50 -16.99
CA ARG A 574 -13.65 -1.58 -16.99
C ARG A 574 -13.01 -0.77 -18.14
N ALA A 575 -13.54 -0.88 -19.34
CA ALA A 575 -13.00 -0.18 -20.52
C ALA A 575 -12.98 1.34 -20.33
N ILE A 576 -13.92 1.88 -19.56
CA ILE A 576 -14.02 3.31 -19.27
C ILE A 576 -12.98 3.73 -18.24
N ASN A 577 -12.78 2.93 -17.20
CA ASN A 577 -11.79 3.24 -16.16
C ASN A 577 -10.34 3.32 -16.67
N ASP A 578 -10.03 2.57 -17.72
CA ASP A 578 -8.67 2.54 -18.28
C ASP A 578 -8.28 3.82 -19.03
N GLU A 579 -9.20 4.72 -19.25
CA GLU A 579 -8.97 5.93 -20.04
C GLU A 579 -8.83 7.23 -19.25
N THR A 580 -8.95 7.17 -17.93
CA THR A 580 -8.72 8.34 -17.09
C THR A 580 -7.23 8.61 -16.97
N SER A 581 -6.82 9.85 -17.24
CA SER A 581 -5.42 10.29 -17.18
C SER A 581 -5.24 11.44 -16.18
N THR A 582 -4.04 11.56 -15.65
CA THR A 582 -3.67 12.58 -14.67
C THR A 582 -3.05 13.81 -15.38
N TYR A 583 -3.87 14.68 -15.95
CA TYR A 583 -3.38 15.87 -16.66
C TYR A 583 -2.94 17.01 -15.75
N ALA A 584 -3.45 17.05 -14.52
CA ALA A 584 -3.22 18.15 -13.59
C ALA A 584 -1.96 18.01 -12.73
N PHE A 585 -1.16 16.95 -12.91
CA PHE A 585 -0.02 16.66 -12.03
C PHE A 585 0.97 17.82 -11.94
N GLY A 586 1.42 18.36 -13.08
CA GLY A 586 2.40 19.45 -13.12
C GLY A 586 1.91 20.69 -12.38
N PHE A 587 0.69 21.12 -12.66
CA PHE A 587 0.09 22.27 -12.01
C PHE A 587 -0.06 22.07 -10.49
N ASN A 588 -0.60 20.92 -10.08
CA ASN A 588 -0.82 20.62 -8.65
C ASN A 588 0.51 20.60 -7.88
N PHE A 589 1.55 20.07 -8.50
CA PHE A 589 2.86 20.01 -7.91
C PHE A 589 3.52 21.39 -7.78
N ASP A 590 3.40 22.24 -8.80
CA ASP A 590 3.87 23.63 -8.73
C ASP A 590 3.15 24.41 -7.62
N GLN A 591 1.84 24.25 -7.49
CA GLN A 591 1.06 24.85 -6.40
C GLN A 591 1.54 24.39 -5.01
N TYR A 592 1.90 23.12 -4.88
CA TYR A 592 2.49 22.60 -3.66
C TYR A 592 3.85 23.26 -3.37
N LEU A 593 4.76 23.32 -4.34
CA LEU A 593 6.09 23.92 -4.18
C LEU A 593 6.02 25.40 -3.80
N MET A 594 5.14 26.16 -4.46
CA MET A 594 4.91 27.56 -4.12
C MET A 594 4.42 27.74 -2.68
N ARG A 595 3.51 26.89 -2.22
CA ARG A 595 2.99 26.94 -0.84
C ARG A 595 4.01 26.48 0.18
N ARG A 596 4.91 25.57 -0.19
CA ARG A 596 6.02 25.13 0.65
C ARG A 596 6.98 26.27 0.94
N GLY A 597 7.22 27.14 -0.06
CA GLY A 597 8.01 28.36 0.13
C GLY A 597 9.51 28.11 0.37
N ASP A 598 10.07 27.02 -0.15
CA ASP A 598 11.51 26.73 -0.03
C ASP A 598 12.35 27.78 -0.79
N ALA A 599 13.49 28.18 -0.23
CA ALA A 599 14.32 29.24 -0.84
C ALA A 599 14.99 28.81 -2.14
N LYS A 600 15.24 27.50 -2.35
CA LYS A 600 15.87 26.96 -3.57
C LYS A 600 14.88 26.34 -4.53
N VAL A 601 13.86 25.63 -4.02
CA VAL A 601 12.92 24.84 -4.81
C VAL A 601 11.56 25.49 -4.73
N LYS A 602 11.26 26.34 -5.69
CA LYS A 602 10.05 27.19 -5.72
C LYS A 602 8.97 26.68 -6.66
N ASP A 603 9.38 25.96 -7.69
CA ASP A 603 8.59 25.45 -8.78
C ASP A 603 9.19 24.17 -9.35
N TRP A 604 8.52 23.57 -10.33
CA TRP A 604 8.99 22.36 -10.97
C TRP A 604 10.35 22.50 -11.67
N ALA A 605 10.61 23.63 -12.30
CA ALA A 605 11.89 23.86 -12.98
C ALA A 605 13.05 23.85 -11.98
N SER A 606 12.91 24.58 -10.89
CA SER A 606 13.90 24.60 -9.82
C SER A 606 14.01 23.24 -9.10
N LEU A 607 12.91 22.49 -8.98
CA LEU A 607 12.97 21.13 -8.46
C LEU A 607 13.84 20.23 -9.36
N ASN A 608 13.57 20.19 -10.66
CA ASN A 608 14.36 19.40 -11.61
C ASN A 608 15.85 19.80 -11.65
N ALA A 609 16.14 21.09 -11.46
CA ALA A 609 17.52 21.58 -11.40
C ALA A 609 18.26 21.13 -10.11
N ASN A 610 17.54 20.83 -9.04
CA ASN A 610 18.08 20.43 -7.74
C ASN A 610 17.81 18.96 -7.39
N ALA A 611 17.26 18.17 -8.31
CA ALA A 611 16.90 16.76 -8.09
C ALA A 611 17.89 15.82 -8.77
N LYS A 612 18.04 14.64 -8.17
CA LYS A 612 18.68 13.46 -8.77
C LYS A 612 17.66 12.37 -8.87
N TYR A 613 17.51 11.83 -10.06
CA TYR A 613 16.58 10.73 -10.32
C TYR A 613 17.31 9.40 -10.46
N TYR A 614 16.64 8.29 -10.14
CA TYR A 614 17.23 6.96 -10.10
C TYR A 614 17.61 6.41 -11.49
N THR A 615 17.05 6.96 -12.59
CA THR A 615 17.41 6.61 -13.97
C THR A 615 17.34 7.82 -14.88
N GLU A 616 17.97 7.75 -16.08
CA GLU A 616 17.87 8.79 -17.11
C GLU A 616 16.46 8.92 -17.66
N SER A 617 15.79 7.78 -17.87
CA SER A 617 14.40 7.79 -18.34
C SER A 617 13.48 8.50 -17.35
N ARG A 618 13.71 8.34 -16.06
CA ARG A 618 13.00 9.09 -15.02
C ARG A 618 13.29 10.60 -15.10
N THR A 619 14.54 10.96 -15.32
CA THR A 619 14.95 12.37 -15.54
C THR A 619 14.20 12.97 -16.72
N VAL A 620 14.15 12.26 -17.85
CA VAL A 620 13.41 12.69 -19.06
C VAL A 620 11.91 12.79 -18.78
N ALA A 621 11.34 11.81 -18.09
CA ALA A 621 9.92 11.83 -17.71
C ALA A 621 9.59 13.06 -16.87
N MET A 622 10.39 13.37 -15.85
CA MET A 622 10.17 14.53 -15.00
C MET A 622 10.28 15.87 -15.74
N LYS A 623 11.20 15.99 -16.72
CA LYS A 623 11.26 17.15 -17.60
C LYS A 623 10.02 17.27 -18.50
N ASN A 624 9.57 16.16 -19.07
CA ASN A 624 8.38 16.17 -19.93
C ASN A 624 7.11 16.55 -19.17
N TRP A 625 7.02 16.20 -17.87
CA TRP A 625 5.91 16.60 -17.02
C TRP A 625 5.95 18.08 -16.64
N GLN A 626 7.14 18.69 -16.59
CA GLN A 626 7.29 20.13 -16.33
C GLN A 626 6.50 20.99 -17.32
N ASP A 627 6.38 20.54 -18.57
CA ASP A 627 5.69 21.27 -19.63
C ASP A 627 4.16 21.06 -19.61
N LYS A 628 3.65 20.20 -18.73
CA LYS A 628 2.21 19.86 -18.62
C LYS A 628 1.58 20.51 -17.40
N THR A 629 1.44 21.81 -17.43
CA THR A 629 0.89 22.62 -16.32
C THR A 629 -0.53 23.13 -16.57
N ASP A 630 -1.17 22.74 -17.67
CA ASP A 630 -2.47 23.28 -18.06
C ASP A 630 -3.64 22.50 -17.43
N LEU A 631 -4.29 23.11 -16.43
CA LEU A 631 -5.50 22.60 -15.81
C LEU A 631 -6.74 22.69 -16.69
N VAL A 632 -6.73 23.57 -17.67
CA VAL A 632 -7.92 23.90 -18.47
C VAL A 632 -7.92 23.17 -19.81
N SER A 633 -7.05 22.17 -19.95
CA SER A 633 -7.02 21.37 -21.17
C SER A 633 -8.37 20.69 -21.44
N PRO A 634 -8.78 20.55 -22.70
CA PRO A 634 -10.00 19.79 -23.05
C PRO A 634 -9.98 18.37 -22.47
N GLY A 635 -8.82 17.73 -22.39
CA GLY A 635 -8.65 16.42 -21.79
C GLY A 635 -9.03 16.37 -20.30
N ASN A 636 -8.59 17.35 -19.50
CA ASN A 636 -8.98 17.47 -18.09
C ASN A 636 -10.50 17.59 -17.90
N SER A 637 -11.14 18.44 -18.72
CA SER A 637 -12.60 18.64 -18.66
C SER A 637 -13.35 17.36 -19.01
N GLN A 638 -12.89 16.61 -20.01
CA GLN A 638 -13.49 15.33 -20.37
C GLN A 638 -13.31 14.26 -19.28
N ASP A 639 -12.12 14.18 -18.66
CA ASP A 639 -11.86 13.23 -17.60
C ASP A 639 -12.72 13.52 -16.37
N MET A 640 -12.90 14.79 -15.98
CA MET A 640 -13.80 15.16 -14.90
C MET A 640 -15.26 14.74 -15.18
N LYS A 641 -15.74 15.06 -16.37
CA LYS A 641 -17.07 14.67 -16.81
C LYS A 641 -17.26 13.14 -16.83
N MET A 642 -16.22 12.41 -17.29
CA MET A 642 -16.24 10.96 -17.29
C MET A 642 -16.37 10.39 -15.88
N ARG A 643 -15.65 10.95 -14.90
CA ARG A 643 -15.75 10.52 -13.49
C ARG A 643 -17.17 10.68 -12.95
N ASP A 644 -17.80 11.82 -13.23
CA ASP A 644 -19.17 12.08 -12.79
C ASP A 644 -20.16 11.10 -13.47
N VAL A 645 -20.00 10.86 -14.76
CA VAL A 645 -20.80 9.89 -15.51
C VAL A 645 -20.64 8.49 -14.96
N MET A 646 -19.41 8.04 -14.71
CA MET A 646 -19.14 6.72 -14.13
C MET A 646 -19.71 6.57 -12.72
N ARG A 647 -19.59 7.60 -11.90
CA ARG A 647 -20.22 7.60 -10.57
C ARG A 647 -21.72 7.46 -10.67
N MET A 648 -22.38 8.18 -11.59
CA MET A 648 -23.80 8.06 -11.84
C MET A 648 -24.19 6.64 -12.29
N VAL A 649 -23.39 6.02 -13.19
CA VAL A 649 -23.60 4.63 -13.62
C VAL A 649 -23.61 3.69 -12.43
N VAL A 650 -22.58 3.78 -11.57
CA VAL A 650 -22.46 2.90 -10.40
C VAL A 650 -23.58 3.14 -9.40
N LEU A 651 -23.86 4.40 -9.05
CA LEU A 651 -24.92 4.73 -8.10
C LEU A 651 -26.29 4.29 -8.61
N LYS A 652 -26.56 4.41 -9.91
CA LYS A 652 -27.82 3.93 -10.52
C LYS A 652 -27.93 2.41 -10.44
N VAL A 653 -26.86 1.68 -10.67
CA VAL A 653 -26.85 0.22 -10.53
C VAL A 653 -27.10 -0.21 -9.09
N LEU A 654 -26.46 0.46 -8.12
CA LEU A 654 -26.71 0.21 -6.67
C LEU A 654 -28.19 0.41 -6.34
N GLU A 655 -28.77 1.54 -6.74
CA GLU A 655 -30.14 1.91 -6.42
C GLU A 655 -31.16 0.98 -7.06
N GLN A 656 -31.04 0.72 -8.39
CA GLN A 656 -32.01 -0.08 -9.15
C GLN A 656 -32.03 -1.55 -8.74
N ASN A 657 -30.93 -2.07 -8.23
CA ASN A 657 -30.84 -3.44 -7.71
C ASN A 657 -31.00 -3.50 -6.18
N HIS A 658 -31.24 -2.38 -5.52
CA HIS A 658 -31.32 -2.28 -4.04
C HIS A 658 -30.10 -2.90 -3.34
N LEU A 659 -28.90 -2.55 -3.83
CA LEU A 659 -27.64 -3.06 -3.28
C LEU A 659 -27.10 -2.14 -2.18
N ASP A 660 -26.66 -2.72 -1.08
CA ASP A 660 -25.97 -1.99 -0.03
C ASP A 660 -24.53 -1.65 -0.43
N LEU A 661 -23.88 -2.54 -1.18
CA LEU A 661 -22.51 -2.39 -1.66
C LEU A 661 -22.16 -3.34 -2.79
N LEU A 662 -20.98 -3.15 -3.36
CA LEU A 662 -20.40 -4.02 -4.39
C LEU A 662 -19.15 -4.73 -3.85
N VAL A 663 -18.88 -5.93 -4.38
CA VAL A 663 -17.72 -6.76 -4.02
C VAL A 663 -17.01 -7.30 -5.24
N ASN A 664 -15.68 -7.34 -5.18
CA ASN A 664 -14.81 -7.97 -6.17
C ASN A 664 -13.44 -8.32 -5.55
N PRO A 665 -12.61 -9.14 -6.21
CA PRO A 665 -11.19 -9.23 -5.85
C PRO A 665 -10.54 -7.85 -5.91
N THR A 666 -9.68 -7.50 -4.96
CA THR A 666 -8.92 -6.25 -5.06
C THR A 666 -8.01 -6.29 -6.29
N THR A 667 -7.59 -7.49 -6.67
CA THR A 667 -6.87 -7.80 -7.91
C THR A 667 -7.06 -9.27 -8.25
N THR A 668 -6.81 -9.62 -9.51
CA THR A 668 -6.82 -11.01 -9.96
C THR A 668 -5.42 -11.58 -10.24
N ILE A 669 -4.35 -10.81 -9.99
CA ILE A 669 -2.97 -11.25 -10.25
C ILE A 669 -2.17 -11.25 -8.96
N PRO A 670 -1.41 -12.33 -8.66
CA PRO A 670 -0.51 -12.35 -7.51
C PRO A 670 0.60 -11.28 -7.61
N PRO A 671 1.27 -10.92 -6.50
CA PRO A 671 2.40 -10.00 -6.53
C PRO A 671 3.50 -10.50 -7.48
N ALA A 672 3.86 -9.68 -8.48
CA ALA A 672 4.92 -10.01 -9.42
C ALA A 672 6.30 -9.95 -8.75
N LYS A 673 7.29 -10.65 -9.32
CA LYS A 673 8.69 -10.47 -8.93
C LYS A 673 9.14 -9.06 -9.26
N ILE A 674 9.99 -8.48 -8.42
CA ILE A 674 10.58 -7.18 -8.65
C ILE A 674 11.39 -7.21 -9.95
N GLY A 675 11.19 -6.24 -10.83
CA GLY A 675 11.85 -6.18 -12.13
C GLY A 675 11.21 -7.01 -13.24
N TYR A 676 10.15 -7.76 -12.94
CA TYR A 676 9.37 -8.46 -13.96
C TYR A 676 8.30 -7.56 -14.55
N ALA A 677 8.01 -7.75 -15.82
CA ALA A 677 6.90 -7.05 -16.47
C ALA A 677 5.56 -7.47 -15.86
N SER A 678 4.62 -6.52 -15.85
CA SER A 678 3.24 -6.84 -15.50
C SER A 678 2.65 -7.85 -16.49
N GLN A 679 1.68 -8.64 -16.05
CA GLN A 679 0.89 -9.50 -16.93
C GLN A 679 0.35 -8.69 -18.12
N PRO A 680 0.44 -9.21 -19.34
CA PRO A 680 -0.09 -8.52 -20.52
C PRO A 680 -1.61 -8.42 -20.46
N SER A 681 -2.15 -7.41 -21.12
CA SER A 681 -3.58 -7.34 -21.38
C SER A 681 -4.02 -8.48 -22.30
N VAL A 682 -5.10 -9.14 -21.97
CA VAL A 682 -5.72 -10.18 -22.79
C VAL A 682 -7.10 -9.69 -23.23
N ASN A 683 -7.45 -9.86 -24.49
CA ASN A 683 -8.73 -9.41 -25.07
C ASN A 683 -9.04 -7.93 -24.81
N SER A 684 -8.00 -7.08 -24.89
CA SER A 684 -8.09 -5.63 -24.62
C SER A 684 -8.49 -5.28 -23.18
N ARG A 685 -8.41 -6.22 -22.26
CA ARG A 685 -8.66 -6.02 -20.84
C ARG A 685 -7.35 -6.14 -20.07
N PRO A 686 -6.87 -5.11 -19.40
CA PRO A 686 -5.69 -5.20 -18.57
C PRO A 686 -5.97 -6.10 -17.37
N ALA A 687 -5.05 -7.01 -17.09
CA ALA A 687 -5.13 -7.83 -15.90
C ALA A 687 -4.81 -7.00 -14.64
N GLY A 688 -5.54 -7.23 -13.57
CA GLY A 688 -5.10 -6.96 -12.20
C GLY A 688 -5.24 -5.56 -11.63
N ARG A 689 -5.71 -4.54 -12.34
CA ARG A 689 -5.97 -3.22 -11.76
C ARG A 689 -7.44 -2.84 -11.87
N PHE A 690 -8.02 -2.45 -10.74
CA PHE A 690 -9.41 -1.99 -10.67
C PHE A 690 -9.47 -0.62 -9.98
N PRO A 691 -9.19 0.48 -10.69
CA PRO A 691 -9.08 1.82 -10.10
C PRO A 691 -10.44 2.47 -9.80
N THR A 692 -11.53 1.74 -9.90
CA THR A 692 -12.89 2.27 -10.00
C THR A 692 -13.26 3.24 -8.89
N SER A 693 -13.07 2.88 -7.63
CA SER A 693 -13.51 3.76 -6.52
C SER A 693 -12.74 5.08 -6.48
N ALA A 694 -11.47 5.07 -6.84
CA ALA A 694 -10.66 6.29 -6.92
C ALA A 694 -11.23 7.27 -7.94
N ASN A 695 -11.54 6.78 -9.13
CA ASN A 695 -12.09 7.60 -10.20
C ASN A 695 -13.47 8.16 -9.87
N LEU A 696 -14.25 7.46 -9.05
CA LEU A 696 -15.62 7.84 -8.69
C LEU A 696 -15.71 8.70 -7.43
N GLY A 697 -14.65 8.76 -6.63
CA GLY A 697 -14.66 9.45 -5.35
C GLY A 697 -15.59 8.82 -4.30
N ILE A 698 -15.91 7.52 -4.44
CA ILE A 698 -16.69 6.73 -3.49
C ILE A 698 -15.80 5.94 -2.54
N PRO A 699 -16.28 5.54 -1.36
CA PRO A 699 -15.46 4.80 -0.40
C PRO A 699 -15.25 3.35 -0.82
N GLU A 700 -14.08 2.81 -0.49
CA GLU A 700 -13.74 1.40 -0.67
C GLU A 700 -12.85 0.92 0.48
N ILE A 701 -13.12 -0.28 0.97
CA ILE A 701 -12.28 -0.97 1.93
C ILE A 701 -11.76 -2.29 1.33
N THR A 702 -10.46 -2.50 1.43
CA THR A 702 -9.79 -3.75 1.06
C THR A 702 -9.40 -4.50 2.32
N VAL A 703 -9.67 -5.79 2.37
CA VAL A 703 -9.30 -6.64 3.50
C VAL A 703 -8.62 -7.93 3.03
N PRO A 704 -7.80 -8.58 3.87
CA PRO A 704 -7.23 -9.89 3.59
C PRO A 704 -8.29 -10.94 3.23
N ALA A 705 -8.05 -11.72 2.16
CA ALA A 705 -8.95 -12.77 1.69
C ALA A 705 -8.27 -14.15 1.57
N GLY A 706 -7.15 -14.33 2.27
CA GLY A 706 -6.40 -15.57 2.28
C GLY A 706 -5.10 -15.49 1.48
N PHE A 707 -4.60 -16.65 1.07
CA PHE A 707 -3.29 -16.77 0.46
C PHE A 707 -3.31 -17.70 -0.76
N ASN A 708 -2.56 -17.33 -1.78
CA ASN A 708 -2.32 -18.13 -2.98
C ASN A 708 -0.87 -18.63 -3.02
N LYS A 709 -0.68 -19.89 -3.39
CA LYS A 709 0.65 -20.52 -3.56
C LYS A 709 1.01 -20.80 -5.00
N ILE A 710 0.07 -20.67 -5.91
CA ILE A 710 0.28 -21.01 -7.32
C ILE A 710 0.42 -19.71 -8.10
N VAL A 711 1.52 -19.56 -8.81
CA VAL A 711 1.78 -18.42 -9.70
C VAL A 711 2.16 -18.90 -11.09
N TYR A 712 1.81 -18.10 -12.08
CA TYR A 712 2.22 -18.26 -13.47
C TYR A 712 3.04 -17.02 -13.82
N GLU A 713 4.36 -17.12 -13.69
CA GLU A 713 5.23 -15.99 -14.01
C GLU A 713 5.19 -15.72 -15.52
N PRO A 714 5.08 -14.47 -15.98
CA PRO A 714 5.04 -14.17 -17.40
C PRO A 714 6.34 -14.62 -18.08
N ALA A 715 6.22 -15.15 -19.28
CA ALA A 715 7.35 -15.37 -20.16
C ALA A 715 7.73 -14.06 -20.88
N PHE A 716 8.91 -14.02 -21.49
CA PHE A 716 9.36 -12.88 -22.26
C PHE A 716 9.67 -13.30 -23.69
N ALA A 717 9.16 -12.55 -24.66
CA ALA A 717 9.42 -12.75 -26.07
C ALA A 717 9.89 -11.45 -26.72
N LEU A 718 10.78 -11.55 -27.70
CA LEU A 718 11.13 -10.41 -28.54
C LEU A 718 9.89 -9.90 -29.29
N ASN A 719 9.70 -8.59 -29.30
CA ASN A 719 8.66 -7.98 -30.13
C ASN A 719 8.97 -8.18 -31.63
N ALA A 720 8.01 -7.86 -32.50
CA ALA A 720 8.14 -8.02 -33.95
C ALA A 720 9.32 -7.23 -34.54
N ALA A 721 9.67 -6.10 -33.93
CA ALA A 721 10.82 -5.28 -34.37
C ALA A 721 12.16 -5.82 -33.88
N LYS A 722 12.16 -6.84 -33.03
CA LYS A 722 13.35 -7.45 -32.40
C LYS A 722 14.23 -6.47 -31.63
N ASP A 723 13.65 -5.37 -31.17
CA ASP A 723 14.34 -4.31 -30.42
C ASP A 723 13.94 -4.25 -28.94
N ASN A 724 12.95 -5.04 -28.52
CA ASN A 724 12.52 -5.08 -27.12
C ASN A 724 11.89 -6.43 -26.74
N TYR A 725 11.99 -6.79 -25.46
CA TYR A 725 11.28 -7.94 -24.89
C TYR A 725 9.94 -7.45 -24.31
N THR A 726 8.87 -8.19 -24.61
CA THR A 726 7.53 -7.95 -24.07
C THR A 726 7.11 -9.14 -23.22
N ALA A 727 6.35 -8.89 -22.17
CA ALA A 727 5.76 -9.95 -21.39
C ALA A 727 4.71 -10.70 -22.21
N VAL A 728 4.75 -12.01 -22.15
CA VAL A 728 3.76 -12.92 -22.74
C VAL A 728 3.14 -13.70 -21.59
N ALA A 729 1.82 -13.83 -21.61
CA ALA A 729 1.12 -14.61 -20.60
C ALA A 729 1.63 -16.06 -20.61
N ASN A 730 1.93 -16.58 -19.44
CA ASN A 730 2.24 -17.97 -19.24
C ASN A 730 1.01 -18.65 -18.63
N GLU A 731 0.42 -19.58 -19.37
CA GLU A 731 -0.80 -20.30 -18.95
C GLU A 731 -0.54 -21.75 -18.58
N THR A 732 0.67 -22.26 -18.83
CA THR A 732 1.01 -23.67 -18.70
C THR A 732 1.97 -23.97 -17.56
N ASP A 733 2.98 -23.14 -17.39
CA ASP A 733 4.10 -23.42 -16.48
C ASP A 733 3.83 -22.78 -15.12
N LYS A 734 3.07 -23.46 -14.29
CA LYS A 734 2.82 -23.05 -12.92
C LYS A 734 4.03 -23.27 -12.04
N SER A 735 4.28 -22.31 -11.17
CA SER A 735 5.22 -22.44 -10.06
C SER A 735 4.46 -22.51 -8.74
N VAL A 736 4.91 -23.37 -7.84
CA VAL A 736 4.46 -23.35 -6.44
C VAL A 736 5.45 -22.54 -5.65
N VAL A 737 5.00 -21.43 -5.07
CA VAL A 737 5.86 -20.59 -4.25
C VAL A 737 5.96 -21.15 -2.83
N ASP A 738 7.16 -21.11 -2.25
CA ASP A 738 7.41 -21.60 -0.90
C ASP A 738 6.66 -20.77 0.13
N LEU A 739 6.62 -19.45 -0.06
CA LEU A 739 5.91 -18.51 0.77
C LEU A 739 4.55 -18.19 0.14
N PRO A 740 3.45 -18.33 0.90
CA PRO A 740 2.13 -18.01 0.39
C PRO A 740 2.00 -16.50 0.15
N LEU A 741 1.37 -16.13 -0.96
CA LEU A 741 1.17 -14.74 -1.37
C LEU A 741 -0.23 -14.26 -0.97
N PRO A 742 -0.34 -13.07 -0.37
CA PRO A 742 -1.64 -12.54 0.06
C PRO A 742 -2.64 -12.35 -1.08
N VAL A 743 -3.92 -12.48 -0.75
CA VAL A 743 -5.07 -12.20 -1.61
C VAL A 743 -5.96 -11.18 -0.91
N GLY A 744 -6.55 -10.25 -1.65
CA GLY A 744 -7.44 -9.23 -1.12
C GLY A 744 -8.82 -9.25 -1.75
N ILE A 745 -9.83 -8.92 -0.93
CA ILE A 745 -11.19 -8.65 -1.36
C ILE A 745 -11.55 -7.20 -1.08
N SER A 746 -12.23 -6.55 -2.02
CA SER A 746 -12.65 -5.16 -1.93
C SER A 746 -14.16 -5.04 -1.81
N PHE A 747 -14.60 -4.17 -0.91
CA PHE A 747 -15.98 -3.73 -0.76
C PHE A 747 -16.06 -2.23 -1.03
N TRP A 748 -17.01 -1.79 -1.85
CA TRP A 748 -17.20 -0.40 -2.19
C TRP A 748 -18.69 -0.03 -2.27
N ALA A 749 -19.04 1.17 -1.81
CA ALA A 749 -20.40 1.61 -1.59
C ALA A 749 -20.62 3.05 -2.06
N GLY A 750 -21.80 3.58 -1.87
CA GLY A 750 -22.12 4.97 -2.19
C GLY A 750 -21.34 5.98 -1.33
N PRO A 751 -21.29 7.26 -1.73
CA PRO A 751 -20.67 8.31 -0.93
C PRO A 751 -21.31 8.44 0.46
N GLY A 752 -20.49 8.40 1.51
CA GLY A 752 -20.95 8.46 2.91
C GLY A 752 -21.28 7.10 3.53
N ASP A 753 -21.17 6.00 2.79
CA ASP A 753 -21.50 4.65 3.24
C ASP A 753 -20.32 3.90 3.88
N GLU A 754 -19.31 4.62 4.40
CA GLU A 754 -18.25 4.00 5.20
C GLU A 754 -18.78 3.13 6.36
N PRO A 755 -19.89 3.48 7.05
CA PRO A 755 -20.48 2.62 8.06
C PRO A 755 -20.85 1.23 7.55
N VAL A 756 -21.41 1.15 6.34
CA VAL A 756 -21.78 -0.11 5.69
C VAL A 756 -20.54 -0.93 5.39
N LEU A 757 -19.48 -0.28 4.87
CA LEU A 757 -18.19 -0.93 4.61
C LEU A 757 -17.58 -1.50 5.88
N PHE A 758 -17.54 -0.74 6.98
CA PHE A 758 -17.02 -1.22 8.26
C PHE A 758 -17.81 -2.39 8.81
N LYS A 759 -19.15 -2.37 8.69
CA LYS A 759 -20.00 -3.46 9.12
C LYS A 759 -19.67 -4.76 8.38
N VAL A 760 -19.62 -4.70 7.05
CA VAL A 760 -19.35 -5.89 6.21
C VAL A 760 -17.92 -6.38 6.39
N ALA A 761 -16.93 -5.47 6.28
CA ALA A 761 -15.52 -5.81 6.38
C ALA A 761 -15.17 -6.42 7.75
N SER A 762 -15.68 -5.85 8.87
CA SER A 762 -15.41 -6.39 10.20
C SER A 762 -16.09 -7.73 10.46
N ALA A 763 -17.29 -7.93 9.91
CA ALA A 763 -17.97 -9.24 9.97
C ALA A 763 -17.18 -10.29 9.19
N TYR A 764 -16.67 -9.93 7.99
CA TYR A 764 -15.84 -10.79 7.17
C TYR A 764 -14.51 -11.12 7.85
N GLU A 765 -13.77 -10.11 8.32
CA GLU A 765 -12.51 -10.28 9.07
C GLU A 765 -12.69 -11.17 10.29
N GLY A 766 -13.74 -10.92 11.10
CA GLY A 766 -14.05 -11.72 12.30
C GLY A 766 -14.42 -13.16 11.98
N ALA A 767 -15.02 -13.41 10.80
CA ALA A 767 -15.38 -14.73 10.34
C ALA A 767 -14.18 -15.52 9.79
N THR A 768 -13.25 -14.87 9.10
CA THR A 768 -12.18 -15.53 8.35
C THR A 768 -10.84 -15.53 9.06
N LYS A 769 -10.48 -14.41 9.66
CA LYS A 769 -9.17 -14.20 10.30
C LYS A 769 -8.01 -14.51 9.33
N HIS A 770 -8.14 -14.05 8.10
CA HIS A 770 -7.16 -14.32 7.05
C HIS A 770 -5.82 -13.60 7.26
N ARG A 771 -5.81 -12.49 8.00
CA ARG A 771 -4.56 -11.82 8.34
C ARG A 771 -3.62 -12.78 9.07
N ALA A 772 -2.42 -12.94 8.54
CA ALA A 772 -1.33 -13.69 9.17
C ALA A 772 -0.03 -12.87 9.09
N PRO A 773 0.74 -12.74 10.19
CA PRO A 773 2.00 -12.00 10.15
C PRO A 773 3.01 -12.69 9.23
N PRO A 774 3.87 -11.92 8.53
CA PRO A 774 4.91 -12.49 7.71
C PRO A 774 5.98 -13.15 8.60
N THR A 775 6.20 -14.45 8.41
CA THR A 775 7.00 -15.31 9.31
C THR A 775 8.47 -14.88 9.47
N ALA A 776 9.02 -14.16 8.48
CA ALA A 776 10.40 -13.68 8.51
C ALA A 776 10.63 -12.47 9.43
N PHE A 777 9.56 -11.84 9.93
CA PHE A 777 9.57 -10.57 10.66
C PHE A 777 9.03 -10.72 12.09
N GLY A 778 9.38 -11.82 12.74
CA GLY A 778 8.98 -12.15 14.09
C GLY A 778 9.52 -11.21 15.18
N PRO A 779 9.39 -11.57 16.47
CA PRO A 779 9.83 -10.73 17.58
C PRO A 779 11.31 -10.41 17.55
N VAL A 780 11.67 -9.20 17.96
CA VAL A 780 13.06 -8.78 18.14
C VAL A 780 13.45 -8.93 19.62
N PRO A 781 14.70 -9.33 19.96
CA PRO A 781 15.12 -9.45 21.34
C PRO A 781 14.90 -8.15 22.13
N GLY A 782 14.24 -8.26 23.29
CA GLY A 782 13.97 -7.11 24.16
C GLY A 782 12.65 -6.39 23.92
N GLU A 783 11.85 -6.80 22.92
CA GLU A 783 10.50 -6.25 22.74
C GLU A 783 9.59 -6.53 23.94
N PRO A 784 8.69 -5.57 24.27
CA PRO A 784 7.72 -5.74 25.35
C PRO A 784 6.68 -6.83 25.05
#